data_7ab55a9ef555f0afee4968d431650f79
#
_entry.id   7ab55a9ef555f0afee4968d431650f79
#
_cell.length_a   1.000
_cell.length_b   1.000
_cell.length_c   1.000
_cell.angle_alpha   90.00
_cell.angle_beta   90.00
_cell.angle_gamma   90.00
#
_symmetry.space_group_name_H-M   'P 1'
#
loop_
_entity.id
_entity.type
_entity.pdbx_description
1 polymer ?
#
loop_
_entity_poly.entity_id
_entity_poly.type
_entity_poly.pdbx_seq_one_letter_code
_entity_poly.pdbx_strand_id
1 'polypeptide(L)'
;MFSGKTTDSVARISLIATLVAAACSGDGGGGLGPPPPPPAAVASVTVSPPMPQILVDGTVQLSAQPKDADGNNLSRPVAWSTPPTPVATVSSTGLVTGLAPGSAVITATSEGRSGSATVEVLVPRTLAIEGIQPAQLVEGQAATILGLGFSAIADANTVMVAAVAAQVTQATPTQLDIIVPAGLCRPRGTAVSVVVTVGPQASNVVEQPLEPAVLLDLAVGEQALAQSPDDRCLQFDASPGSQRYVIGVQSVSDNATLLTGVRVAGEVLAGVAGVPALGPGTQPGQGVWNGSPSARDRRRLERWTRHVARTGAEYERQRPVLQTAARSARPLAAPPGETSSVPPTVQEGDVLPVRVPLFGAGNACTNFVTVMARVRKISARGIFMEDQANPVKLAQDVFDQAALDFGPIYDADVEHFGGVGDLDQNQRVVIVVTVEVNKGPNPPLAFVSQGNILPQGTCASSNEGEFFYLRGPDPTGQFAAGVYTVADLTDDFPVLMIHEFAHNIQGARRLAAGGQFMASWMAEGLATAAQELVGLGLLGLPEEQNYGPGVTYPTFGADPRFFFSYVGDWLGYFGFDFEGGHAQDAPELCTWVGSTNANPGPCTSQNRLLYGVPWSLIKHAIDRHFPGADNQKQILHAFSDYAGAPGFAALEAVLGRSVATLMAEWAPVLYIDDRYNAPAFQMANWNVRAIAAVWATPNAELQPRIRGFGDFLDQVSIRGGSTAFYEVSGVGRPAFALRIRDPVGGALPPSVTAWVVRVE
;
A
#
# COMPACT_ATOMS: atom_id res chain seq x y z
N MET A 1 28.19 -7.29 -29.99
CA MET A 1 29.26 -6.38 -30.43
C MET A 1 29.35 -5.21 -29.45
N PHE A 2 30.54 -5.07 -28.87
CA PHE A 2 31.09 -3.96 -28.07
C PHE A 2 30.35 -3.67 -26.73
N SER A 3 30.92 -4.02 -25.61
CA SER A 3 32.14 -3.58 -24.86
C SER A 3 31.79 -2.31 -24.06
N GLY A 4 31.60 -2.32 -22.76
CA GLY A 4 32.58 -2.60 -21.69
C GLY A 4 33.09 -1.29 -21.11
N LYS A 5 33.00 -1.09 -19.82
CA LYS A 5 34.10 -0.65 -18.95
C LYS A 5 33.61 -0.44 -17.50
N THR A 6 34.10 -1.33 -16.68
CA THR A 6 34.26 -1.21 -15.23
C THR A 6 35.38 -0.20 -14.92
N THR A 7 35.23 0.61 -13.89
CA THR A 7 36.31 1.35 -13.26
C THR A 7 36.41 1.01 -11.79
N ASP A 8 37.36 0.13 -11.48
CA ASP A 8 37.92 -0.07 -10.16
C ASP A 8 38.82 1.10 -9.76
N SER A 9 38.63 1.63 -8.56
CA SER A 9 39.56 2.58 -7.95
C SER A 9 40.37 1.88 -6.89
N VAL A 10 41.60 1.50 -7.23
CA VAL A 10 42.61 0.99 -6.30
C VAL A 10 43.48 2.16 -5.83
N ALA A 11 43.52 2.38 -4.52
CA ALA A 11 44.41 3.33 -3.86
C ALA A 11 45.85 2.79 -3.91
N ARG A 12 46.78 3.54 -4.52
CA ARG A 12 48.21 3.26 -4.53
C ARG A 12 48.86 3.99 -3.35
N ILE A 13 49.52 3.23 -2.48
CA ILE A 13 50.50 3.72 -1.50
C ILE A 13 51.84 3.86 -2.26
N SER A 14 52.37 5.07 -2.34
CA SER A 14 53.70 5.35 -2.90
C SER A 14 54.75 5.25 -1.81
N LEU A 15 55.69 4.32 -2.03
CA LEU A 15 56.93 4.21 -1.25
C LEU A 15 57.99 5.04 -1.98
N ILE A 16 58.52 6.08 -1.32
CA ILE A 16 59.66 6.85 -1.84
C ILE A 16 60.93 6.28 -1.19
N ALA A 17 61.74 5.64 -2.02
CA ALA A 17 63.11 5.27 -1.67
C ALA A 17 64.04 6.38 -2.17
N THR A 18 64.76 6.99 -1.27
CA THR A 18 65.80 7.97 -1.64
C THR A 18 67.17 7.25 -1.59
N LEU A 19 67.77 7.15 -2.73
CA LEU A 19 69.16 6.71 -2.93
C LEU A 19 70.06 7.91 -2.73
N VAL A 20 71.06 7.82 -1.86
CA VAL A 20 72.15 8.78 -1.77
C VAL A 20 73.43 8.07 -2.19
N ALA A 21 74.03 8.54 -3.25
CA ALA A 21 75.32 8.09 -3.74
C ALA A 21 76.47 8.77 -2.98
N ALA A 22 77.43 7.98 -2.65
CA ALA A 22 78.67 8.41 -2.02
C ALA A 22 79.67 8.99 -3.07
N ALA A 23 80.28 10.07 -2.74
CA ALA A 23 81.52 10.50 -3.36
C ALA A 23 82.60 10.75 -2.33
N CYS A 24 83.68 10.04 -2.44
CA CYS A 24 84.91 10.20 -1.65
C CYS A 24 85.66 11.42 -2.07
N SER A 25 86.27 12.16 -1.18
CA SER A 25 87.64 12.67 -1.29
C SER A 25 88.12 13.12 0.11
N GLY A 26 89.30 12.79 0.37
CA GLY A 26 90.01 12.60 1.58
C GLY A 26 90.63 13.84 2.23
N ASP A 27 91.19 13.53 3.24
CA ASP A 27 92.38 13.97 3.91
C ASP A 27 92.26 14.46 5.34
N GLY A 28 92.91 13.77 6.22
CA GLY A 28 93.90 14.30 7.15
C GLY A 28 93.38 14.86 8.51
N GLY A 29 93.63 14.15 9.56
CA GLY A 29 93.77 14.78 10.86
C GLY A 29 93.18 14.00 12.05
N GLY A 30 94.07 13.27 12.80
CA GLY A 30 93.71 12.54 13.99
C GLY A 30 93.14 13.38 15.10
N GLY A 31 92.02 12.91 15.66
CA GLY A 31 91.48 13.35 16.90
C GLY A 31 90.69 12.18 17.47
N LEU A 32 91.23 11.52 18.50
CA LEU A 32 90.44 10.52 19.26
C LEU A 32 89.23 11.19 19.87
N GLY A 33 88.06 10.92 19.24
CA GLY A 33 86.76 11.29 19.82
C GLY A 33 86.52 10.60 21.12
N PRO A 34 85.68 11.17 22.00
CA PRO A 34 85.39 10.53 23.28
C PRO A 34 84.75 9.15 23.05
N PRO A 35 84.99 8.21 23.91
CA PRO A 35 84.38 6.89 23.78
C PRO A 35 82.84 7.01 23.69
N PRO A 36 82.17 6.16 22.92
CA PRO A 36 80.70 6.22 22.83
C PRO A 36 80.14 6.10 24.29
N PRO A 37 79.09 6.89 24.57
CA PRO A 37 78.47 6.79 25.91
C PRO A 37 78.06 5.34 26.18
N PRO A 38 78.25 4.84 27.43
CA PRO A 38 77.84 3.51 27.76
C PRO A 38 76.39 3.27 27.38
N PRO A 39 76.00 2.10 26.90
CA PRO A 39 74.61 1.81 26.53
C PRO A 39 73.72 2.15 27.73
N ALA A 40 72.62 2.88 27.48
CA ALA A 40 71.63 3.27 28.49
C ALA A 40 71.15 2.03 29.26
N ALA A 41 71.33 2.08 30.57
CA ALA A 41 70.91 0.99 31.49
C ALA A 41 69.40 1.00 31.69
N VAL A 42 68.79 -0.16 31.93
CA VAL A 42 67.37 -0.26 32.23
C VAL A 42 67.08 0.40 33.59
N ALA A 43 66.21 1.42 33.60
CA ALA A 43 65.76 2.10 34.83
C ALA A 43 64.40 1.55 35.34
N SER A 44 63.52 1.15 34.39
CA SER A 44 62.22 0.56 34.75
C SER A 44 61.73 -0.44 33.66
N VAL A 45 60.78 -1.30 34.01
CA VAL A 45 60.13 -2.23 33.14
C VAL A 45 58.61 -2.02 33.25
N THR A 46 57.94 -1.78 32.13
CA THR A 46 56.49 -1.65 32.10
C THR A 46 55.89 -2.94 31.55
N VAL A 47 54.88 -3.49 32.23
CA VAL A 47 54.14 -4.69 31.75
C VAL A 47 52.75 -4.33 31.33
N SER A 48 52.31 -4.86 30.20
CA SER A 48 50.98 -4.60 29.63
C SER A 48 50.35 -5.89 29.10
N PRO A 49 49.04 -6.08 29.31
CA PRO A 49 48.13 -5.32 30.16
C PRO A 49 48.47 -5.48 31.65
N PRO A 50 48.21 -4.46 32.53
CA PRO A 50 48.63 -4.51 33.95
C PRO A 50 47.74 -5.39 34.82
N MET A 51 46.47 -5.59 34.47
CA MET A 51 45.49 -6.37 35.24
C MET A 51 44.54 -7.15 34.30
N PRO A 52 45.04 -8.14 33.55
CA PRO A 52 44.19 -8.98 32.71
C PRO A 52 43.45 -10.02 33.55
N GLN A 53 42.24 -10.37 33.08
CA GLN A 53 41.42 -11.47 33.57
C GLN A 53 41.41 -12.61 32.57
N ILE A 54 41.62 -13.85 33.04
CA ILE A 54 41.52 -15.08 32.24
C ILE A 54 40.73 -16.13 33.01
N LEU A 55 40.15 -17.08 32.28
CA LEU A 55 39.55 -18.26 32.92
C LEU A 55 40.59 -19.30 33.27
N VAL A 56 40.24 -20.24 34.14
CA VAL A 56 41.04 -21.47 34.32
C VAL A 56 41.22 -22.12 32.95
N ASP A 57 42.46 -22.61 32.66
CA ASP A 57 42.92 -23.08 31.36
C ASP A 57 42.99 -22.04 30.24
N GLY A 58 42.58 -20.80 30.48
CA GLY A 58 42.73 -19.67 29.57
C GLY A 58 44.16 -19.11 29.58
N THR A 59 44.53 -18.40 28.49
CA THR A 59 45.85 -17.79 28.36
C THR A 59 45.74 -16.30 28.05
N VAL A 60 46.75 -15.53 28.48
CA VAL A 60 46.93 -14.13 28.07
C VAL A 60 48.40 -13.87 27.77
N GLN A 61 48.70 -13.20 26.69
CA GLN A 61 50.02 -12.74 26.32
C GLN A 61 50.32 -11.42 27.02
N LEU A 62 51.31 -11.38 27.91
CA LEU A 62 51.86 -10.15 28.44
C LEU A 62 53.04 -9.69 27.60
N SER A 63 53.19 -8.38 27.47
CA SER A 63 54.37 -7.74 26.89
C SER A 63 55.10 -6.92 27.95
N ALA A 64 56.41 -6.93 27.92
CA ALA A 64 57.25 -6.11 28.81
C ALA A 64 58.13 -5.18 27.98
N GLN A 65 58.17 -3.92 28.40
CA GLN A 65 58.97 -2.87 27.75
C GLN A 65 59.95 -2.29 28.76
N PRO A 66 61.26 -2.65 28.67
CA PRO A 66 62.32 -1.99 29.40
C PRO A 66 62.47 -0.55 28.94
N LYS A 67 62.76 0.38 29.90
CA LYS A 67 62.97 1.81 29.66
C LYS A 67 64.20 2.31 30.38
N ASP A 68 64.83 3.31 29.79
CA ASP A 68 65.93 4.04 30.44
C ASP A 68 65.45 5.07 31.47
N ALA A 69 66.33 5.85 32.06
CA ALA A 69 66.03 6.88 33.08
C ALA A 69 65.22 8.04 32.48
N ASP A 70 65.30 8.26 31.16
CA ASP A 70 64.57 9.32 30.44
C ASP A 70 63.22 8.82 29.91
N GLY A 71 62.86 7.53 30.14
CA GLY A 71 61.61 6.92 29.72
C GLY A 71 61.59 6.37 28.29
N ASN A 72 62.72 6.35 27.57
CA ASN A 72 62.80 5.81 26.23
C ASN A 72 62.80 4.26 26.28
N ASN A 73 62.18 3.68 25.26
CA ASN A 73 62.12 2.22 25.14
C ASN A 73 63.50 1.61 24.80
N LEU A 74 63.89 0.60 25.55
CA LEU A 74 65.09 -0.17 25.31
C LEU A 74 64.77 -1.57 24.77
N SER A 75 65.57 -2.05 23.82
CA SER A 75 65.50 -3.45 23.39
C SER A 75 66.50 -4.25 24.22
N ARG A 76 65.99 -4.86 25.30
CA ARG A 76 66.77 -5.69 26.26
C ARG A 76 66.07 -7.00 26.52
N PRO A 77 66.81 -8.07 26.79
CA PRO A 77 66.20 -9.34 27.23
C PRO A 77 65.34 -9.17 28.49
N VAL A 78 64.19 -9.82 28.51
CA VAL A 78 63.31 -9.85 29.67
C VAL A 78 63.16 -11.30 30.17
N ALA A 79 63.31 -11.49 31.45
CA ALA A 79 63.01 -12.74 32.11
C ALA A 79 61.67 -12.65 32.82
N TRP A 80 60.81 -13.61 32.59
CA TRP A 80 59.48 -13.69 33.19
C TRP A 80 59.51 -14.67 34.37
N SER A 81 58.81 -14.32 35.42
CA SER A 81 58.63 -15.16 36.58
C SER A 81 57.31 -14.94 37.27
N THR A 82 56.86 -15.95 38.01
CA THR A 82 55.73 -15.84 38.94
C THR A 82 56.12 -16.52 40.24
N PRO A 83 55.72 -16.03 41.42
CA PRO A 83 55.91 -16.80 42.67
C PRO A 83 55.31 -18.19 42.50
N PRO A 84 55.78 -19.18 43.20
CA PRO A 84 55.17 -20.51 43.17
C PRO A 84 53.77 -20.45 43.75
N THR A 85 52.78 -20.31 42.85
CA THR A 85 51.38 -20.32 43.20
C THR A 85 50.67 -21.35 42.35
N PRO A 86 49.61 -22.00 42.84
CA PRO A 86 48.77 -22.89 42.00
C PRO A 86 47.86 -22.15 41.05
N VAL A 87 47.92 -20.80 41.03
CA VAL A 87 46.92 -19.97 40.29
C VAL A 87 47.28 -19.81 38.84
N ALA A 88 48.54 -19.54 38.50
CA ALA A 88 48.95 -19.35 37.12
C ALA A 88 50.42 -19.66 36.87
N THR A 89 50.79 -19.98 35.65
CA THR A 89 52.17 -20.12 35.14
C THR A 89 52.46 -19.09 34.09
N VAL A 90 53.74 -18.75 33.88
CA VAL A 90 54.19 -17.86 32.80
C VAL A 90 55.30 -18.52 32.01
N SER A 91 55.24 -18.43 30.68
CA SER A 91 56.30 -18.91 29.78
C SER A 91 57.47 -17.91 29.69
N SER A 92 58.60 -18.33 29.12
CA SER A 92 59.72 -17.45 28.82
C SER A 92 59.43 -16.34 27.86
N THR A 93 58.31 -16.42 27.13
CA THR A 93 57.82 -15.38 26.19
C THR A 93 56.74 -14.46 26.75
N GLY A 94 56.36 -14.64 28.03
CA GLY A 94 55.32 -13.86 28.70
C GLY A 94 53.89 -14.35 28.46
N LEU A 95 53.70 -15.57 27.92
CA LEU A 95 52.38 -16.18 27.83
C LEU A 95 52.02 -16.76 29.21
N VAL A 96 50.93 -16.24 29.80
CA VAL A 96 50.40 -16.69 31.08
C VAL A 96 49.28 -17.68 30.86
N THR A 97 49.28 -18.78 31.63
CA THR A 97 48.21 -19.78 31.64
C THR A 97 47.61 -19.84 33.03
N GLY A 98 46.27 -19.70 33.15
CA GLY A 98 45.56 -19.85 34.43
C GLY A 98 45.39 -21.32 34.79
N LEU A 99 45.72 -21.69 36.04
CA LEU A 99 45.63 -23.08 36.52
C LEU A 99 44.50 -23.26 37.53
N ALA A 100 44.33 -22.29 38.43
CA ALA A 100 43.25 -22.29 39.40
C ALA A 100 42.79 -20.91 39.74
N PRO A 101 41.54 -20.76 40.24
CA PRO A 101 40.96 -19.44 40.53
C PRO A 101 41.79 -18.69 41.56
N GLY A 102 41.92 -17.37 41.34
CA GLY A 102 42.71 -16.53 42.28
C GLY A 102 43.51 -15.46 41.55
N SER A 103 44.37 -14.79 42.24
CA SER A 103 45.23 -13.72 41.73
C SER A 103 46.68 -14.14 41.71
N ALA A 104 47.33 -13.95 40.57
CA ALA A 104 48.78 -14.26 40.43
C ALA A 104 49.52 -13.01 39.95
N VAL A 105 50.62 -12.68 40.60
CA VAL A 105 51.50 -11.59 40.17
C VAL A 105 52.57 -12.15 39.22
N ILE A 106 52.62 -11.67 38.03
CA ILE A 106 53.60 -12.02 37.01
C ILE A 106 54.63 -10.89 36.94
N THR A 107 55.87 -11.21 37.05
CA THR A 107 56.97 -10.25 37.09
C THR A 107 57.88 -10.42 35.88
N ALA A 108 58.17 -9.30 35.24
CA ALA A 108 59.11 -9.16 34.11
C ALA A 108 60.34 -8.44 34.60
N THR A 109 61.54 -9.06 34.48
CA THR A 109 62.81 -8.50 34.94
C THR A 109 63.78 -8.32 33.79
N SER A 110 64.43 -7.17 33.70
CA SER A 110 65.49 -6.86 32.74
C SER A 110 66.57 -6.05 33.41
N GLU A 111 67.83 -6.51 33.34
CA GLU A 111 69.02 -5.90 33.98
C GLU A 111 68.80 -5.55 35.45
N GLY A 112 68.11 -6.42 36.21
CA GLY A 112 67.84 -6.22 37.64
C GLY A 112 66.72 -5.24 38.00
N ARG A 113 66.01 -4.70 37.01
CA ARG A 113 64.77 -3.90 37.18
C ARG A 113 63.57 -4.74 36.86
N SER A 114 62.52 -4.58 37.65
CA SER A 114 61.29 -5.36 37.48
C SER A 114 60.06 -4.50 37.31
N GLY A 115 59.07 -4.99 36.49
CA GLY A 115 57.71 -4.57 36.43
C GLY A 115 56.76 -5.76 36.60
N SER A 116 55.54 -5.55 37.01
CA SER A 116 54.60 -6.63 37.23
C SER A 116 53.21 -6.35 36.66
N ALA A 117 52.48 -7.41 36.35
CA ALA A 117 51.06 -7.42 36.09
C ALA A 117 50.35 -8.38 37.06
N THR A 118 49.15 -8.06 37.49
CA THR A 118 48.33 -8.95 38.31
C THR A 118 47.29 -9.62 37.41
N VAL A 119 47.44 -10.93 37.21
CA VAL A 119 46.50 -11.73 36.43
C VAL A 119 45.47 -12.33 37.37
N GLU A 120 44.20 -12.08 37.13
CA GLU A 120 43.08 -12.67 37.83
C GLU A 120 42.59 -13.89 37.05
N VAL A 121 42.64 -15.08 37.68
CA VAL A 121 42.11 -16.32 37.09
C VAL A 121 40.74 -16.58 37.70
N LEU A 122 39.74 -16.61 36.85
CA LEU A 122 38.34 -16.80 37.23
C LEU A 122 37.91 -18.25 37.00
N VAL A 123 37.06 -18.78 37.85
CA VAL A 123 36.32 -20.01 37.53
C VAL A 123 35.42 -19.78 36.35
N PRO A 124 35.29 -20.73 35.43
CA PRO A 124 34.20 -20.71 34.47
C PRO A 124 32.88 -20.68 35.26
N ARG A 125 32.15 -19.56 35.20
CA ARG A 125 30.81 -19.57 35.77
C ARG A 125 30.00 -20.53 34.91
N THR A 126 29.34 -21.48 35.55
CA THR A 126 28.41 -22.38 34.88
C THR A 126 27.31 -21.50 34.26
N LEU A 127 27.24 -21.44 32.93
CA LEU A 127 26.17 -20.75 32.26
C LEU A 127 24.86 -21.52 32.51
N ALA A 128 23.90 -20.92 33.19
CA ALA A 128 22.65 -21.57 33.55
C ALA A 128 21.49 -20.61 33.58
N ILE A 129 20.32 -21.07 33.09
CA ILE A 129 19.03 -20.43 33.30
C ILE A 129 18.44 -20.98 34.61
N GLU A 130 18.10 -20.09 35.54
CA GLU A 130 17.45 -20.40 36.81
C GLU A 130 15.94 -20.17 36.77
N GLY A 131 15.45 -19.24 35.90
CA GLY A 131 14.04 -18.94 35.73
C GLY A 131 13.76 -18.01 34.55
N ILE A 132 12.50 -18.02 34.11
CA ILE A 132 12.04 -17.17 33.05
C ILE A 132 10.73 -16.51 33.49
N GLN A 133 10.58 -15.22 33.20
CA GLN A 133 9.38 -14.43 33.50
C GLN A 133 8.90 -13.67 32.25
N PRO A 134 7.58 -13.64 31.97
CA PRO A 134 6.51 -14.33 32.71
C PRO A 134 6.61 -15.86 32.60
N ALA A 135 5.94 -16.60 33.47
CA ALA A 135 5.89 -18.07 33.46
C ALA A 135 5.31 -18.65 32.15
N GLN A 136 4.59 -17.85 31.40
CA GLN A 136 4.09 -18.14 30.08
C GLN A 136 4.63 -17.08 29.11
N LEU A 137 5.39 -17.51 28.12
CA LEU A 137 5.91 -16.61 27.08
C LEU A 137 4.81 -16.23 26.11
N VAL A 138 4.85 -14.99 25.62
CA VAL A 138 3.95 -14.51 24.56
C VAL A 138 4.77 -14.06 23.36
N GLU A 139 4.48 -14.56 22.18
CA GLU A 139 5.16 -14.17 20.94
C GLU A 139 5.16 -12.64 20.77
N GLY A 140 6.32 -12.07 20.43
CA GLY A 140 6.49 -10.64 20.20
C GLY A 140 6.57 -9.79 21.48
N GLN A 141 6.37 -10.35 22.67
CA GLN A 141 6.39 -9.62 23.93
C GLN A 141 7.74 -9.76 24.64
N ALA A 142 7.97 -8.85 25.59
CA ALA A 142 9.18 -8.89 26.43
C ALA A 142 9.12 -10.05 27.42
N ALA A 143 10.29 -10.66 27.67
CA ALA A 143 10.50 -11.65 28.72
C ALA A 143 11.86 -11.44 29.37
N THR A 144 11.99 -11.88 30.62
CA THR A 144 13.22 -11.80 31.40
C THR A 144 13.72 -13.20 31.73
N ILE A 145 14.98 -13.48 31.43
CA ILE A 145 15.66 -14.71 31.76
C ILE A 145 16.59 -14.43 32.96
N LEU A 146 16.38 -15.13 34.05
CA LEU A 146 17.22 -15.07 35.23
C LEU A 146 18.19 -16.25 35.23
N GLY A 147 19.42 -16.03 35.65
CA GLY A 147 20.42 -17.10 35.65
C GLY A 147 21.82 -16.64 36.03
N LEU A 148 22.80 -17.41 35.64
CA LEU A 148 24.21 -17.19 35.95
C LEU A 148 25.09 -17.31 34.71
N GLY A 149 26.19 -16.57 34.69
CA GLY A 149 27.21 -16.71 33.64
C GLY A 149 26.89 -15.96 32.34
N PHE A 150 25.87 -15.12 32.30
CA PHE A 150 25.55 -14.30 31.14
C PHE A 150 26.62 -13.22 30.91
N SER A 151 26.80 -12.82 29.67
CA SER A 151 27.62 -11.66 29.34
C SER A 151 26.84 -10.35 29.66
N ALA A 152 27.56 -9.36 30.20
CA ALA A 152 26.98 -8.02 30.37
C ALA A 152 26.81 -7.26 29.06
N ILE A 153 27.32 -7.79 27.95
CA ILE A 153 27.16 -7.24 26.59
C ILE A 153 26.02 -8.02 25.93
N ALA A 154 24.95 -7.33 25.53
CA ALA A 154 23.73 -7.93 24.96
C ALA A 154 24.04 -8.84 23.75
N ASP A 155 24.80 -8.36 22.79
CA ASP A 155 25.14 -9.06 21.54
C ASP A 155 26.09 -10.28 21.76
N ALA A 156 26.69 -10.41 22.94
CA ALA A 156 27.51 -11.59 23.29
C ALA A 156 26.68 -12.75 23.84
N ASN A 157 25.37 -12.54 24.08
CA ASN A 157 24.43 -13.58 24.48
C ASN A 157 23.56 -13.96 23.28
N THR A 158 23.55 -15.21 22.89
CA THR A 158 22.61 -15.73 21.91
C THR A 158 21.53 -16.51 22.65
N VAL A 159 20.29 -15.99 22.59
CA VAL A 159 19.13 -16.66 23.19
C VAL A 159 18.30 -17.29 22.06
N MET A 160 18.05 -18.59 22.20
CA MET A 160 17.20 -19.34 21.27
C MET A 160 15.91 -19.74 21.96
N VAL A 161 14.77 -19.38 21.38
CA VAL A 161 13.44 -19.81 21.81
C VAL A 161 12.84 -20.65 20.68
N ALA A 162 12.50 -21.92 20.95
CA ALA A 162 12.05 -22.88 19.94
C ALA A 162 13.00 -22.95 18.71
N ALA A 163 14.30 -22.86 18.93
CA ALA A 163 15.34 -22.81 17.89
C ALA A 163 15.31 -21.54 16.98
N VAL A 164 14.63 -20.48 17.38
CA VAL A 164 14.63 -19.16 16.71
C VAL A 164 15.33 -18.16 17.63
N ALA A 165 16.22 -17.34 17.08
CA ALA A 165 16.97 -16.35 17.86
C ALA A 165 16.02 -15.25 18.38
N ALA A 166 16.08 -15.00 19.69
CA ALA A 166 15.40 -13.88 20.34
C ALA A 166 16.34 -12.66 20.37
N GLN A 167 15.74 -11.48 20.28
CA GLN A 167 16.47 -10.23 20.48
C GLN A 167 16.75 -10.02 21.95
N VAL A 168 18.00 -9.84 22.31
CA VAL A 168 18.39 -9.43 23.67
C VAL A 168 18.40 -7.92 23.74
N THR A 169 17.57 -7.34 24.59
CA THR A 169 17.42 -5.87 24.72
C THR A 169 18.27 -5.29 25.85
N GLN A 170 18.46 -6.08 26.92
CA GLN A 170 19.34 -5.73 28.05
C GLN A 170 20.05 -6.99 28.58
N ALA A 171 21.24 -6.80 29.09
CA ALA A 171 22.03 -7.91 29.66
C ALA A 171 22.81 -7.48 30.92
N THR A 172 22.77 -8.35 31.90
CA THR A 172 23.63 -8.34 33.09
C THR A 172 24.20 -9.75 33.28
N PRO A 173 25.20 -9.98 34.19
CA PRO A 173 25.69 -11.32 34.44
C PRO A 173 24.67 -12.32 34.99
N THR A 174 23.49 -11.84 35.46
CA THR A 174 22.45 -12.67 36.09
C THR A 174 21.05 -12.48 35.47
N GLN A 175 20.90 -11.59 34.49
CA GLN A 175 19.60 -11.29 33.86
C GLN A 175 19.78 -10.93 32.40
N LEU A 176 18.92 -11.46 31.54
CA LEU A 176 18.74 -11.05 30.16
C LEU A 176 17.28 -10.65 29.95
N ASP A 177 17.06 -9.45 29.38
CA ASP A 177 15.76 -9.06 28.90
C ASP A 177 15.73 -9.29 27.39
N ILE A 178 14.70 -9.99 26.93
CA ILE A 178 14.56 -10.40 25.54
C ILE A 178 13.20 -10.01 24.98
N ILE A 179 13.09 -9.97 23.66
CA ILE A 179 11.78 -10.04 22.96
C ILE A 179 11.63 -11.48 22.45
N VAL A 180 10.56 -12.13 22.86
CA VAL A 180 10.20 -13.48 22.40
C VAL A 180 10.00 -13.43 20.88
N PRO A 181 10.64 -14.31 20.09
CA PRO A 181 10.48 -14.27 18.63
C PRO A 181 9.01 -14.38 18.23
N ALA A 182 8.58 -13.53 17.30
CA ALA A 182 7.27 -13.62 16.69
C ALA A 182 7.24 -14.69 15.60
N GLY A 183 6.05 -15.25 15.32
CA GLY A 183 5.82 -16.19 14.22
C GLY A 183 6.42 -17.57 14.45
N LEU A 184 6.61 -17.99 15.69
CA LEU A 184 6.99 -19.36 16.04
C LEU A 184 5.93 -20.37 15.63
N CYS A 185 4.65 -19.96 15.62
CA CYS A 185 3.52 -20.71 15.13
C CYS A 185 3.39 -22.10 15.82
N ARG A 186 3.38 -22.09 17.12
CA ARG A 186 3.17 -23.31 17.94
C ARG A 186 1.75 -23.30 18.50
N PRO A 187 1.11 -24.45 18.69
CA PRO A 187 -0.18 -24.50 19.36
C PRO A 187 -0.13 -23.80 20.71
N ARG A 188 -1.23 -23.17 21.11
CA ARG A 188 -1.38 -22.50 22.39
C ARG A 188 -0.96 -23.43 23.55
N GLY A 189 -0.15 -22.90 24.48
CA GLY A 189 0.31 -23.65 25.63
C GLY A 189 1.38 -24.71 25.36
N THR A 190 1.87 -24.81 24.09
CA THR A 190 3.01 -25.72 23.80
C THR A 190 4.24 -25.27 24.54
N ALA A 191 4.91 -26.21 25.25
CA ALA A 191 6.20 -25.94 25.83
C ALA A 191 7.25 -25.74 24.72
N VAL A 192 8.01 -24.66 24.83
CA VAL A 192 9.11 -24.33 23.91
C VAL A 192 10.41 -24.26 24.66
N SER A 193 11.47 -24.81 24.07
CA SER A 193 12.80 -24.77 24.66
C SER A 193 13.41 -23.38 24.59
N VAL A 194 14.00 -22.95 25.72
CA VAL A 194 14.80 -21.72 25.81
C VAL A 194 16.21 -22.10 26.20
N VAL A 195 17.20 -21.63 25.44
CA VAL A 195 18.62 -21.87 25.64
C VAL A 195 19.39 -20.56 25.44
N VAL A 196 20.35 -20.30 26.33
CA VAL A 196 21.30 -19.19 26.22
C VAL A 196 22.68 -19.73 25.87
N THR A 197 23.34 -19.07 24.91
CA THR A 197 24.73 -19.39 24.56
C THR A 197 25.62 -18.16 24.71
N VAL A 198 26.77 -18.29 25.33
CA VAL A 198 27.79 -17.24 25.49
C VAL A 198 29.14 -17.83 25.04
N GLY A 199 29.66 -17.36 23.91
CA GLY A 199 30.81 -17.96 23.26
C GLY A 199 30.59 -19.46 22.98
N PRO A 200 31.48 -20.38 23.44
CA PRO A 200 31.30 -21.79 23.23
C PRO A 200 30.41 -22.50 24.29
N GLN A 201 29.93 -21.78 25.29
CA GLN A 201 29.15 -22.36 26.40
C GLN A 201 27.64 -22.22 26.12
N ALA A 202 26.90 -23.28 26.40
CA ALA A 202 25.44 -23.29 26.38
C ALA A 202 24.88 -23.54 27.79
N SER A 203 23.75 -22.92 28.11
CA SER A 203 23.01 -23.15 29.34
C SER A 203 22.29 -24.51 29.33
N ASN A 204 21.67 -24.86 30.44
CA ASN A 204 20.61 -25.86 30.48
C ASN A 204 19.43 -25.38 29.59
N VAL A 205 18.66 -26.35 29.12
CA VAL A 205 17.38 -26.11 28.42
C VAL A 205 16.29 -25.88 29.47
N VAL A 206 15.49 -24.84 29.28
CA VAL A 206 14.27 -24.59 30.09
C VAL A 206 13.07 -24.61 29.15
N GLU A 207 12.07 -25.41 29.49
CA GLU A 207 10.82 -25.47 28.74
C GLU A 207 9.82 -24.47 29.32
N GLN A 208 9.25 -23.64 28.47
CA GLN A 208 8.24 -22.62 28.83
C GLN A 208 7.00 -22.73 27.96
N PRO A 209 5.79 -22.63 28.53
CA PRO A 209 4.56 -22.53 27.73
C PRO A 209 4.58 -21.28 26.86
N LEU A 210 4.10 -21.41 25.61
CA LEU A 210 4.02 -20.31 24.64
C LEU A 210 2.57 -19.99 24.32
N GLU A 211 2.23 -18.69 24.33
CA GLU A 211 1.00 -18.16 23.74
C GLU A 211 1.30 -17.52 22.38
N PRO A 212 0.45 -17.72 21.37
CA PRO A 212 0.59 -17.06 20.07
C PRO A 212 0.34 -15.56 20.18
N ALA A 213 0.98 -14.78 19.29
CA ALA A 213 0.73 -13.34 19.19
C ALA A 213 -0.73 -13.03 18.81
N VAL A 214 -1.30 -13.85 17.92
CA VAL A 214 -2.66 -13.70 17.42
C VAL A 214 -3.39 -15.04 17.49
N LEU A 215 -4.33 -15.14 18.41
CA LEU A 215 -5.29 -16.24 18.49
C LEU A 215 -6.65 -15.73 18.02
N LEU A 216 -7.21 -16.40 17.01
CA LEU A 216 -8.49 -16.02 16.41
C LEU A 216 -9.64 -16.84 17.04
N ASP A 217 -10.41 -16.18 17.90
CA ASP A 217 -11.67 -16.68 18.44
C ASP A 217 -12.79 -15.71 18.01
N LEU A 218 -13.13 -15.75 16.72
CA LEU A 218 -14.11 -14.84 16.13
C LEU A 218 -15.52 -15.40 16.24
N ALA A 219 -16.48 -14.57 16.60
CA ALA A 219 -17.90 -14.87 16.38
C ALA A 219 -18.25 -14.76 14.89
N VAL A 220 -19.38 -15.33 14.51
CA VAL A 220 -19.89 -15.19 13.11
C VAL A 220 -20.16 -13.72 12.81
N GLY A 221 -19.60 -13.23 11.71
CA GLY A 221 -19.65 -11.82 11.31
C GLY A 221 -18.53 -10.94 11.91
N GLU A 222 -17.70 -11.47 12.81
CA GLU A 222 -16.53 -10.74 13.31
C GLU A 222 -15.33 -10.83 12.40
N GLN A 223 -14.47 -9.80 12.46
CA GLN A 223 -13.26 -9.64 11.67
C GLN A 223 -12.03 -9.44 12.56
N ALA A 224 -10.91 -10.03 12.13
CA ALA A 224 -9.59 -9.71 12.64
C ALA A 224 -8.69 -9.20 11.51
N LEU A 225 -7.78 -8.27 11.85
CA LEU A 225 -6.80 -7.68 10.94
C LEU A 225 -5.39 -8.13 11.32
N ALA A 226 -4.61 -8.55 10.34
CA ALA A 226 -3.18 -8.83 10.45
C ALA A 226 -2.40 -7.73 9.74
N GLN A 227 -2.11 -6.64 10.46
CA GLN A 227 -1.44 -5.44 9.91
C GLN A 227 0.04 -5.38 10.23
N SER A 228 0.52 -6.17 11.21
CA SER A 228 1.88 -6.11 11.72
C SER A 228 2.74 -7.26 11.19
N PRO A 229 4.07 -7.07 11.04
CA PRO A 229 4.98 -8.19 10.84
C PRO A 229 4.92 -9.24 11.96
N ASP A 230 4.35 -8.90 13.12
CA ASP A 230 4.15 -9.81 14.24
C ASP A 230 2.93 -10.74 14.04
N ASP A 231 2.01 -10.41 13.14
CA ASP A 231 0.81 -11.19 12.81
C ASP A 231 1.08 -12.29 11.76
N ARG A 232 2.29 -12.77 11.67
CA ARG A 232 2.70 -13.77 10.65
C ARG A 232 2.05 -15.13 10.82
N CYS A 233 1.49 -15.41 11.98
CA CYS A 233 0.84 -16.66 12.32
C CYS A 233 -0.51 -16.37 12.95
N LEU A 234 -1.56 -16.56 12.18
CA LEU A 234 -2.94 -16.47 12.65
C LEU A 234 -3.33 -17.86 13.14
N GLN A 235 -3.54 -18.03 14.44
CA GLN A 235 -3.92 -19.31 15.02
C GLN A 235 -5.41 -19.41 15.27
N PHE A 236 -5.92 -20.61 15.04
CA PHE A 236 -7.32 -20.98 15.26
C PHE A 236 -7.30 -22.20 16.20
N ASP A 237 -7.97 -22.12 17.34
CA ASP A 237 -8.12 -23.25 18.24
C ASP A 237 -8.98 -24.37 17.60
N ALA A 238 -8.77 -25.58 18.08
CA ALA A 238 -9.58 -26.74 17.68
C ALA A 238 -11.06 -26.49 18.03
N SER A 239 -11.96 -26.86 17.12
CA SER A 239 -13.39 -26.77 17.34
C SER A 239 -14.12 -27.99 16.77
N PRO A 240 -15.09 -28.60 17.49
CA PRO A 240 -15.84 -29.74 17.01
C PRO A 240 -16.90 -29.39 15.96
N GLY A 241 -17.30 -28.11 15.83
CA GLY A 241 -18.33 -27.64 14.92
C GLY A 241 -17.86 -27.38 13.50
N SER A 242 -18.81 -27.18 12.60
CA SER A 242 -18.53 -26.63 11.27
C SER A 242 -18.15 -25.17 11.42
N GLN A 243 -17.14 -24.75 10.66
CA GLN A 243 -16.71 -23.37 10.63
C GLN A 243 -16.22 -23.00 9.23
N ARG A 244 -16.42 -21.73 8.89
CA ARG A 244 -15.98 -21.18 7.62
C ARG A 244 -15.45 -19.76 7.85
N TYR A 245 -14.29 -19.50 7.27
CA TYR A 245 -13.63 -18.20 7.30
C TYR A 245 -13.34 -17.72 5.90
N VAL A 246 -13.56 -16.46 5.65
CA VAL A 246 -13.10 -15.74 4.47
C VAL A 246 -11.87 -14.93 4.85
N ILE A 247 -10.80 -15.07 4.07
CA ILE A 247 -9.50 -14.48 4.35
C ILE A 247 -9.07 -13.71 3.11
N GLY A 248 -8.64 -12.47 3.31
CA GLY A 248 -8.03 -11.66 2.27
C GLY A 248 -6.59 -11.32 2.58
N VAL A 249 -5.73 -11.45 1.58
CA VAL A 249 -4.37 -10.92 1.61
C VAL A 249 -4.33 -9.82 0.57
N GLN A 250 -4.08 -8.58 0.98
CA GLN A 250 -4.31 -7.41 0.15
C GLN A 250 -3.12 -6.45 0.11
N SER A 251 -2.97 -5.75 -1.01
CA SER A 251 -2.01 -4.67 -1.16
C SER A 251 -2.68 -3.33 -0.83
N VAL A 252 -2.11 -2.60 0.13
CA VAL A 252 -2.53 -1.25 0.54
C VAL A 252 -1.69 -0.16 -0.15
N SER A 253 -1.20 -0.44 -1.34
CA SER A 253 -0.47 0.51 -2.18
C SER A 253 -1.35 1.04 -3.30
N ASP A 254 -1.35 2.36 -3.54
CA ASP A 254 -2.00 2.98 -4.70
C ASP A 254 -1.11 3.02 -5.96
N ASN A 255 0.02 2.31 -5.93
CA ASN A 255 0.84 2.10 -7.11
C ASN A 255 0.33 0.91 -7.94
N ALA A 256 -0.40 1.18 -9.00
CA ALA A 256 -0.98 0.18 -9.89
C ALA A 256 0.05 -0.80 -10.51
N THR A 257 1.32 -0.41 -10.62
CA THR A 257 2.39 -1.24 -11.21
C THR A 257 3.12 -2.09 -10.18
N LEU A 258 2.93 -1.81 -8.88
CA LEU A 258 3.54 -2.61 -7.82
C LEU A 258 2.96 -4.03 -7.84
N LEU A 259 3.82 -5.01 -7.95
CA LEU A 259 3.49 -6.43 -7.85
C LEU A 259 4.27 -7.02 -6.68
N THR A 260 3.58 -7.43 -5.64
CA THR A 260 4.19 -7.96 -4.42
C THR A 260 3.93 -9.45 -4.31
N GLY A 261 5.00 -10.25 -4.23
CA GLY A 261 4.90 -11.69 -3.96
C GLY A 261 4.56 -11.96 -2.50
N VAL A 262 3.68 -12.91 -2.25
CA VAL A 262 3.27 -13.36 -0.92
C VAL A 262 3.16 -14.88 -0.91
N ARG A 263 3.57 -15.48 0.20
CA ARG A 263 3.41 -16.91 0.49
C ARG A 263 2.34 -17.08 1.56
N VAL A 264 1.29 -17.84 1.25
CA VAL A 264 0.20 -18.17 2.18
C VAL A 264 0.24 -19.69 2.42
N ALA A 265 0.39 -20.09 3.67
CA ALA A 265 0.49 -21.51 4.05
C ALA A 265 -0.45 -21.81 5.20
N GLY A 266 -1.24 -22.86 5.05
CA GLY A 266 -1.99 -23.49 6.14
C GLY A 266 -1.17 -24.59 6.78
N GLU A 267 -1.25 -24.75 8.10
CA GLU A 267 -0.53 -25.76 8.85
C GLU A 267 -1.42 -26.29 9.98
N VAL A 268 -1.54 -27.63 10.09
CA VAL A 268 -2.21 -28.28 11.22
C VAL A 268 -1.26 -28.30 12.40
N LEU A 269 -1.65 -27.65 13.49
CA LEU A 269 -0.81 -27.49 14.68
C LEU A 269 -0.89 -28.68 15.66
N ALA A 270 -1.95 -29.48 15.59
CA ALA A 270 -2.14 -30.67 16.42
C ALA A 270 -2.45 -31.85 15.52
N GLY A 271 -1.59 -32.85 15.45
CA GLY A 271 -1.53 -34.06 14.62
C GLY A 271 -2.81 -34.79 14.20
N VAL A 272 -3.85 -34.09 13.82
CA VAL A 272 -5.10 -34.64 13.27
C VAL A 272 -5.06 -34.44 11.76
N ALA A 273 -5.41 -35.48 11.01
CA ALA A 273 -5.53 -35.42 9.56
C ALA A 273 -6.47 -34.27 9.15
N GLY A 274 -6.11 -33.55 8.11
CA GLY A 274 -6.90 -32.44 7.58
C GLY A 274 -8.35 -32.85 7.32
N VAL A 275 -9.32 -32.01 7.70
CA VAL A 275 -10.75 -32.24 7.47
C VAL A 275 -11.12 -31.75 6.08
N PRO A 276 -12.06 -32.43 5.39
CA PRO A 276 -12.55 -31.98 4.10
C PRO A 276 -13.14 -30.55 4.21
N ALA A 277 -12.87 -29.73 3.20
CA ALA A 277 -13.54 -28.44 3.08
C ALA A 277 -15.06 -28.62 2.95
N LEU A 278 -15.82 -27.73 3.55
CA LEU A 278 -17.26 -27.62 3.27
C LEU A 278 -17.42 -27.21 1.79
N GLY A 279 -18.47 -27.71 1.14
CA GLY A 279 -18.85 -27.22 -0.19
C GLY A 279 -19.14 -25.71 -0.16
N PRO A 280 -19.19 -25.03 -1.33
CA PRO A 280 -19.56 -23.62 -1.40
C PRO A 280 -20.84 -23.36 -0.58
N GLY A 281 -20.86 -22.27 0.21
CA GLY A 281 -22.02 -21.92 1.03
C GLY A 281 -23.28 -21.81 0.19
N THR A 282 -24.37 -22.43 0.67
CA THR A 282 -25.69 -22.30 0.01
C THR A 282 -26.23 -20.90 0.27
N GLN A 283 -26.61 -20.21 -0.80
CA GLN A 283 -27.22 -18.89 -0.72
C GLN A 283 -28.57 -18.94 0.02
N PRO A 284 -28.91 -17.95 0.85
CA PRO A 284 -30.30 -17.73 1.23
C PRO A 284 -31.13 -17.56 -0.03
N GLY A 285 -32.28 -18.25 -0.11
CA GLY A 285 -33.10 -18.30 -1.32
C GLY A 285 -33.45 -16.91 -1.86
N GLN A 286 -32.85 -16.57 -3.00
CA GLN A 286 -33.17 -15.34 -3.72
C GLN A 286 -34.54 -15.51 -4.40
N GLY A 287 -35.38 -14.47 -4.30
CA GLY A 287 -36.58 -14.39 -5.13
C GLY A 287 -36.19 -14.50 -6.61
N VAL A 288 -36.75 -15.48 -7.31
CA VAL A 288 -36.44 -15.71 -8.74
C VAL A 288 -37.00 -14.53 -9.55
N TRP A 289 -36.12 -13.65 -10.02
CA TRP A 289 -36.45 -12.66 -11.04
C TRP A 289 -36.50 -13.37 -12.39
N ASN A 290 -37.69 -13.41 -13.03
CA ASN A 290 -37.90 -14.09 -14.31
C ASN A 290 -37.74 -13.15 -15.53
N GLY A 291 -37.25 -11.93 -15.33
CA GLY A 291 -37.02 -10.95 -16.41
C GLY A 291 -35.60 -11.00 -16.96
N SER A 292 -35.43 -10.66 -18.24
CA SER A 292 -34.15 -10.44 -18.88
C SER A 292 -34.03 -9.01 -19.35
N PRO A 293 -32.83 -8.37 -19.26
CA PRO A 293 -32.61 -7.04 -19.80
C PRO A 293 -32.93 -6.94 -21.29
N SER A 294 -33.54 -5.84 -21.71
CA SER A 294 -33.83 -5.61 -23.11
C SER A 294 -32.56 -5.43 -23.96
N ALA A 295 -32.68 -5.62 -25.28
CA ALA A 295 -31.58 -5.33 -26.19
C ALA A 295 -31.13 -3.86 -26.14
N ARG A 296 -32.04 -2.92 -25.80
CA ARG A 296 -31.73 -1.50 -25.58
C ARG A 296 -30.86 -1.30 -24.32
N ASP A 297 -31.26 -1.92 -23.21
CA ASP A 297 -30.52 -1.83 -21.94
C ASP A 297 -29.10 -2.41 -22.08
N ARG A 298 -28.97 -3.55 -22.77
CA ARG A 298 -27.67 -4.16 -23.05
C ARG A 298 -26.78 -3.22 -23.86
N ARG A 299 -27.29 -2.63 -24.97
CA ARG A 299 -26.52 -1.67 -25.78
C ARG A 299 -26.17 -0.41 -25.00
N ARG A 300 -27.02 0.05 -24.09
CA ARG A 300 -26.74 1.21 -23.22
C ARG A 300 -25.59 0.89 -22.26
N LEU A 301 -25.64 -0.27 -21.61
CA LEU A 301 -24.56 -0.73 -20.74
C LEU A 301 -23.25 -0.92 -21.51
N GLU A 302 -23.28 -1.50 -22.71
CA GLU A 302 -22.10 -1.60 -23.58
C GLU A 302 -21.49 -0.25 -23.94
N ARG A 303 -22.33 0.76 -24.25
CA ARG A 303 -21.84 2.13 -24.52
C ARG A 303 -21.19 2.72 -23.28
N TRP A 304 -21.85 2.59 -22.13
CA TRP A 304 -21.32 3.05 -20.85
C TRP A 304 -19.98 2.36 -20.52
N THR A 305 -19.92 1.05 -20.60
CA THR A 305 -18.69 0.27 -20.37
C THR A 305 -17.54 0.77 -21.24
N ARG A 306 -17.80 1.06 -22.51
CA ARG A 306 -16.78 1.63 -23.40
C ARG A 306 -16.39 3.07 -23.01
N HIS A 307 -17.32 3.87 -22.51
CA HIS A 307 -17.05 5.21 -22.02
C HIS A 307 -16.09 5.17 -20.82
N VAL A 308 -16.44 4.46 -19.77
CA VAL A 308 -15.64 4.38 -18.53
C VAL A 308 -14.25 3.78 -18.77
N ALA A 309 -14.13 2.79 -19.67
CA ALA A 309 -12.84 2.22 -20.04
C ALA A 309 -11.85 3.24 -20.66
N ARG A 310 -12.35 4.34 -21.19
CA ARG A 310 -11.58 5.34 -21.94
C ARG A 310 -11.27 6.58 -21.11
N THR A 311 -12.25 7.10 -20.39
CA THR A 311 -12.15 8.38 -19.69
C THR A 311 -11.18 8.33 -18.53
N GLY A 312 -11.23 7.33 -17.67
CA GLY A 312 -10.33 7.19 -16.54
C GLY A 312 -8.85 7.10 -16.93
N ALA A 313 -8.53 6.34 -18.00
CA ALA A 313 -7.16 6.25 -18.52
C ALA A 313 -6.66 7.58 -19.07
N GLU A 314 -7.51 8.29 -19.80
CA GLU A 314 -7.15 9.61 -20.36
C GLU A 314 -6.98 10.65 -19.25
N TYR A 315 -7.86 10.66 -18.27
CA TYR A 315 -7.75 11.53 -17.11
C TYR A 315 -6.39 11.34 -16.40
N GLU A 316 -6.00 10.09 -16.11
CA GLU A 316 -4.72 9.82 -15.46
C GLU A 316 -3.52 10.24 -16.32
N ARG A 317 -3.61 10.07 -17.64
CA ARG A 317 -2.59 10.52 -18.58
C ARG A 317 -2.45 12.04 -18.61
N GLN A 318 -3.56 12.79 -18.51
CA GLN A 318 -3.58 14.25 -18.56
C GLN A 318 -3.28 14.91 -17.22
N ARG A 319 -3.57 14.24 -16.11
CA ARG A 319 -3.45 14.78 -14.75
C ARG A 319 -2.08 15.44 -14.47
N PRO A 320 -0.91 14.84 -14.78
CA PRO A 320 0.39 15.47 -14.54
C PRO A 320 0.59 16.77 -15.33
N VAL A 321 0.08 16.82 -16.57
CA VAL A 321 0.17 18.00 -17.45
C VAL A 321 -0.67 19.12 -16.86
N LEU A 322 -1.92 18.84 -16.54
CA LEU A 322 -2.87 19.80 -15.96
C LEU A 322 -2.41 20.27 -14.59
N GLN A 323 -1.84 19.39 -13.78
CA GLN A 323 -1.27 19.74 -12.47
C GLN A 323 -0.07 20.68 -12.61
N THR A 324 0.78 20.49 -13.63
CA THR A 324 1.90 21.39 -13.92
C THR A 324 1.40 22.75 -14.37
N ALA A 325 0.40 22.79 -15.24
CA ALA A 325 -0.24 24.02 -15.66
C ALA A 325 -0.89 24.76 -14.48
N ALA A 326 -1.62 24.04 -13.62
CA ALA A 326 -2.25 24.61 -12.43
C ALA A 326 -1.24 25.23 -11.45
N ARG A 327 -0.09 24.59 -11.20
CA ARG A 327 0.99 25.13 -10.37
C ARG A 327 1.63 26.40 -10.95
N SER A 328 1.61 26.52 -12.27
CA SER A 328 2.16 27.68 -12.99
C SER A 328 1.15 28.82 -13.12
N ALA A 329 -0.13 28.52 -12.87
CA ALA A 329 -1.20 29.51 -12.93
C ALA A 329 -1.03 30.49 -11.76
N ARG A 330 -0.94 31.78 -12.07
CA ARG A 330 -1.14 32.79 -11.05
C ARG A 330 -2.62 32.79 -10.67
N PRO A 331 -2.99 33.07 -9.40
CA PRO A 331 -4.39 33.35 -9.08
C PRO A 331 -4.95 34.34 -10.10
N LEU A 332 -6.10 34.04 -10.67
CA LEU A 332 -6.74 34.91 -11.67
C LEU A 332 -6.90 36.30 -11.09
N ALA A 333 -6.02 37.22 -11.49
CA ALA A 333 -6.00 38.63 -11.04
C ALA A 333 -6.79 39.54 -12.02
N ALA A 334 -7.35 38.97 -13.09
CA ALA A 334 -8.23 39.68 -14.01
C ALA A 334 -9.69 39.62 -13.51
N PRO A 335 -10.51 40.64 -13.76
CA PRO A 335 -11.94 40.51 -13.53
C PRO A 335 -12.40 39.28 -14.32
N PRO A 336 -12.99 38.27 -13.65
CA PRO A 336 -13.52 37.11 -14.34
C PRO A 336 -14.58 37.54 -15.36
N GLY A 337 -14.69 36.85 -16.50
CA GLY A 337 -15.74 37.07 -17.50
C GLY A 337 -15.32 37.77 -18.80
N GLU A 338 -14.19 38.51 -18.84
CA GLU A 338 -13.74 39.15 -20.08
C GLU A 338 -12.99 38.21 -21.04
N THR A 339 -12.49 37.09 -20.57
CA THR A 339 -11.65 36.14 -21.30
C THR A 339 -12.35 34.80 -21.58
N SER A 340 -13.49 34.52 -20.95
CA SER A 340 -14.27 33.29 -21.19
C SER A 340 -14.75 33.19 -22.64
N SER A 341 -14.73 31.96 -23.18
CA SER A 341 -15.31 31.68 -24.49
C SER A 341 -16.82 31.88 -24.54
N VAL A 342 -17.51 31.88 -23.39
CA VAL A 342 -18.96 32.12 -23.26
C VAL A 342 -19.20 33.22 -22.22
N PRO A 343 -19.35 34.47 -22.63
CA PRO A 343 -19.49 35.61 -21.74
C PRO A 343 -20.84 35.61 -21.02
N PRO A 344 -20.96 36.30 -19.87
CA PRO A 344 -22.23 36.41 -19.11
C PRO A 344 -23.39 37.01 -19.89
N THR A 345 -23.08 37.78 -20.93
CA THR A 345 -24.08 38.47 -21.79
C THR A 345 -24.64 37.62 -22.92
N VAL A 346 -24.23 36.33 -23.01
CA VAL A 346 -24.64 35.40 -24.05
C VAL A 346 -26.14 35.23 -24.12
N GLN A 347 -26.66 35.08 -25.34
CA GLN A 347 -28.11 34.91 -25.64
C GLN A 347 -28.36 33.63 -26.44
N GLU A 348 -29.56 33.07 -26.32
CA GLU A 348 -30.01 31.96 -27.17
C GLU A 348 -29.92 32.37 -28.64
N GLY A 349 -29.33 31.52 -29.47
CA GLY A 349 -29.07 31.78 -30.87
C GLY A 349 -27.67 32.30 -31.21
N ASP A 350 -26.92 32.82 -30.23
CA ASP A 350 -25.55 33.26 -30.46
C ASP A 350 -24.67 32.11 -30.94
N VAL A 351 -23.65 32.42 -31.74
CA VAL A 351 -22.66 31.47 -32.23
C VAL A 351 -21.29 31.90 -31.76
N LEU A 352 -20.68 31.09 -30.92
CA LEU A 352 -19.43 31.42 -30.24
C LEU A 352 -18.33 30.40 -30.57
N PRO A 353 -17.06 30.83 -30.63
CA PRO A 353 -15.94 29.93 -30.76
C PRO A 353 -15.68 29.22 -29.39
N VAL A 354 -15.78 27.90 -29.39
CA VAL A 354 -15.51 27.07 -28.20
C VAL A 354 -14.32 26.14 -28.49
N ARG A 355 -13.38 26.10 -27.60
CA ARG A 355 -12.24 25.18 -27.67
C ARG A 355 -12.62 23.81 -27.11
N VAL A 356 -12.45 22.78 -27.93
CA VAL A 356 -12.72 21.39 -27.56
C VAL A 356 -11.38 20.68 -27.46
N PRO A 357 -10.91 20.31 -26.26
CA PRO A 357 -9.71 19.49 -26.11
C PRO A 357 -9.87 18.16 -26.82
N LEU A 358 -8.83 17.71 -27.55
CA LEU A 358 -8.88 16.47 -28.30
C LEU A 358 -8.58 15.29 -27.37
N PHE A 359 -9.58 14.48 -27.14
CA PHE A 359 -9.49 13.29 -26.31
C PHE A 359 -8.53 12.26 -26.93
N GLY A 360 -7.57 11.73 -26.14
CA GLY A 360 -6.59 10.75 -26.60
C GLY A 360 -5.40 11.31 -27.40
N ALA A 361 -5.30 12.62 -27.60
CA ALA A 361 -4.32 13.24 -28.48
C ALA A 361 -3.28 14.11 -27.72
N GLY A 362 -2.28 13.50 -27.08
CA GLY A 362 -1.14 14.24 -26.54
C GLY A 362 -1.48 15.13 -25.32
N ASN A 363 -1.02 16.38 -25.32
CA ASN A 363 -1.19 17.31 -24.20
C ASN A 363 -2.53 18.05 -24.29
N ALA A 364 -3.39 17.88 -23.27
CA ALA A 364 -4.73 18.48 -23.21
C ALA A 364 -4.71 20.02 -23.30
N CYS A 365 -3.67 20.68 -22.81
CA CYS A 365 -3.55 22.13 -22.84
C CYS A 365 -3.17 22.70 -24.22
N THR A 366 -2.65 21.87 -25.12
CA THR A 366 -2.16 22.33 -26.43
C THR A 366 -2.87 21.68 -27.61
N ASN A 367 -3.48 20.51 -27.42
CA ASN A 367 -4.19 19.78 -28.47
C ASN A 367 -5.70 20.01 -28.34
N PHE A 368 -6.22 20.90 -29.16
CA PHE A 368 -7.65 21.23 -29.21
C PHE A 368 -8.04 21.67 -30.61
N VAL A 369 -9.33 21.63 -30.86
CA VAL A 369 -9.95 22.30 -32.03
C VAL A 369 -10.86 23.40 -31.54
N THR A 370 -11.07 24.43 -32.35
CA THR A 370 -12.07 25.44 -32.08
C THR A 370 -13.30 25.18 -32.97
N VAL A 371 -14.44 24.96 -32.33
CA VAL A 371 -15.73 24.78 -33.00
C VAL A 371 -16.57 26.04 -32.92
N MET A 372 -17.43 26.26 -33.87
CA MET A 372 -18.45 27.32 -33.81
C MET A 372 -19.74 26.70 -33.25
N ALA A 373 -19.96 26.93 -31.94
CA ALA A 373 -21.11 26.36 -31.25
C ALA A 373 -22.25 27.40 -31.11
N ARG A 374 -23.46 26.96 -31.45
CA ARG A 374 -24.68 27.76 -31.30
C ARG A 374 -25.30 27.54 -29.94
N VAL A 375 -25.61 28.59 -29.23
CA VAL A 375 -26.39 28.54 -27.98
C VAL A 375 -27.81 28.13 -28.31
N ARG A 376 -28.21 26.97 -27.83
CA ARG A 376 -29.53 26.39 -28.09
C ARG A 376 -30.53 26.64 -26.96
N LYS A 377 -30.01 26.63 -25.70
CA LYS A 377 -30.84 26.87 -24.51
C LYS A 377 -30.02 27.48 -23.39
N ILE A 378 -30.62 28.44 -22.71
CA ILE A 378 -30.10 29.00 -21.45
C ILE A 378 -31.11 28.71 -20.35
N SER A 379 -30.66 28.07 -19.27
CA SER A 379 -31.44 27.85 -18.04
C SER A 379 -30.82 28.58 -16.86
N ALA A 380 -31.41 28.46 -15.68
CA ALA A 380 -30.84 29.04 -14.46
C ALA A 380 -29.44 28.45 -14.13
N ARG A 381 -29.16 27.19 -14.50
CA ARG A 381 -27.97 26.44 -14.15
C ARG A 381 -27.07 26.05 -15.32
N GLY A 382 -27.56 26.08 -16.56
CA GLY A 382 -26.83 25.58 -17.72
C GLY A 382 -26.99 26.42 -18.97
N ILE A 383 -25.92 26.43 -19.79
CA ILE A 383 -25.90 26.95 -21.16
C ILE A 383 -25.64 25.77 -22.09
N PHE A 384 -26.62 25.40 -22.89
CA PHE A 384 -26.55 24.25 -23.78
C PHE A 384 -26.21 24.74 -25.20
N MET A 385 -25.11 24.22 -25.75
CA MET A 385 -24.60 24.63 -27.05
C MET A 385 -24.49 23.43 -28.01
N GLU A 386 -24.68 23.68 -29.26
CA GLU A 386 -24.53 22.70 -30.34
C GLU A 386 -23.51 23.19 -31.38
N ASP A 387 -22.53 22.33 -31.64
CA ASP A 387 -21.56 22.56 -32.70
C ASP A 387 -22.27 22.65 -34.07
N GLN A 388 -21.99 23.73 -34.81
CA GLN A 388 -22.53 23.91 -36.14
C GLN A 388 -22.05 22.87 -37.17
N ALA A 389 -20.94 22.19 -36.89
CA ALA A 389 -20.40 21.12 -37.72
C ALA A 389 -21.05 19.75 -37.47
N ASN A 390 -21.92 19.61 -36.44
CA ASN A 390 -22.65 18.36 -36.24
C ASN A 390 -23.46 17.95 -37.47
N PRO A 391 -23.31 16.70 -37.96
CA PRO A 391 -24.03 16.24 -39.16
C PRO A 391 -25.53 16.12 -38.93
N VAL A 392 -25.95 15.85 -37.73
CA VAL A 392 -27.33 15.78 -37.28
C VAL A 392 -27.60 16.95 -36.35
N LYS A 393 -28.59 17.78 -36.69
CA LYS A 393 -29.04 18.87 -35.83
C LYS A 393 -30.10 18.36 -34.86
N LEU A 394 -29.90 18.69 -33.62
CA LEU A 394 -30.86 18.33 -32.56
C LEU A 394 -32.09 19.25 -32.64
N ALA A 395 -33.25 18.67 -32.38
CA ALA A 395 -34.47 19.43 -32.21
C ALA A 395 -34.42 20.29 -30.93
N GLN A 396 -35.19 21.37 -30.88
CA GLN A 396 -35.15 22.29 -29.73
C GLN A 396 -35.60 21.62 -28.42
N ASP A 397 -36.58 20.74 -28.51
CA ASP A 397 -37.15 19.99 -27.38
C ASP A 397 -36.11 19.13 -26.66
N VAL A 398 -35.06 18.64 -27.36
CA VAL A 398 -33.93 17.92 -26.73
C VAL A 398 -33.19 18.83 -25.76
N PHE A 399 -32.93 20.07 -26.15
CA PHE A 399 -32.25 21.04 -25.28
C PHE A 399 -33.17 21.58 -24.18
N ASP A 400 -34.44 21.76 -24.46
CA ASP A 400 -35.43 22.18 -23.47
C ASP A 400 -35.58 21.12 -22.39
N GLN A 401 -35.61 19.81 -22.76
CA GLN A 401 -35.65 18.71 -21.77
C GLN A 401 -34.33 18.60 -21.01
N ALA A 402 -33.18 18.68 -21.68
CA ALA A 402 -31.89 18.66 -21.02
C ALA A 402 -31.74 19.79 -19.96
N ALA A 403 -32.24 20.96 -20.27
CA ALA A 403 -32.24 22.10 -19.35
C ALA A 403 -33.18 21.91 -18.16
N LEU A 404 -34.31 21.24 -18.35
CA LEU A 404 -35.24 20.86 -17.27
C LEU A 404 -34.61 19.78 -16.34
N ASP A 405 -33.94 18.80 -16.92
CA ASP A 405 -33.28 17.73 -16.13
C ASP A 405 -32.06 18.26 -15.39
N PHE A 406 -31.27 19.15 -16.00
CA PHE A 406 -30.02 19.63 -15.40
C PHE A 406 -30.21 20.52 -14.17
N GLY A 407 -31.29 21.27 -14.07
CA GLY A 407 -31.54 22.13 -12.89
C GLY A 407 -31.52 21.35 -11.56
N PRO A 408 -32.38 20.34 -11.39
CA PRO A 408 -32.38 19.48 -10.22
C PRO A 408 -31.08 18.69 -10.04
N ILE A 409 -30.44 18.24 -11.11
CA ILE A 409 -29.12 17.57 -11.07
C ILE A 409 -28.08 18.51 -10.47
N TYR A 410 -27.96 19.72 -10.99
CA TYR A 410 -27.02 20.74 -10.48
C TYR A 410 -27.21 20.98 -8.99
N ASP A 411 -28.46 21.24 -8.57
CA ASP A 411 -28.75 21.55 -7.16
C ASP A 411 -28.43 20.38 -6.25
N ALA A 412 -28.70 19.14 -6.66
CA ALA A 412 -28.39 17.92 -5.89
C ALA A 412 -26.87 17.63 -5.85
N ASP A 413 -26.15 17.77 -6.95
CA ASP A 413 -24.68 17.61 -6.95
C ASP A 413 -23.99 18.65 -6.06
N VAL A 414 -24.44 19.91 -6.14
CA VAL A 414 -23.92 20.98 -5.25
C VAL A 414 -24.24 20.71 -3.79
N GLU A 415 -25.41 20.17 -3.50
CA GLU A 415 -25.78 19.76 -2.14
C GLU A 415 -24.83 18.68 -1.59
N HIS A 416 -24.47 17.67 -2.39
CA HIS A 416 -23.65 16.56 -1.95
C HIS A 416 -22.13 16.85 -2.00
N PHE A 417 -21.66 17.59 -3.00
CA PHE A 417 -20.21 17.75 -3.27
C PHE A 417 -19.70 19.19 -3.13
N GLY A 418 -20.61 20.14 -2.92
CA GLY A 418 -20.30 21.56 -2.79
C GLY A 418 -20.36 22.32 -4.12
N GLY A 419 -20.31 23.65 -4.07
CA GLY A 419 -20.42 24.50 -5.25
C GLY A 419 -19.22 24.38 -6.20
N VAL A 420 -19.47 24.49 -7.51
CA VAL A 420 -18.43 24.42 -8.54
C VAL A 420 -17.59 25.69 -8.65
N GLY A 421 -18.03 26.80 -8.09
CA GLY A 421 -17.50 28.12 -8.37
C GLY A 421 -18.28 28.77 -9.54
N ASP A 422 -17.76 29.88 -10.03
CA ASP A 422 -18.32 30.64 -11.14
C ASP A 422 -17.18 31.48 -11.75
N LEU A 423 -16.31 30.78 -12.47
CA LEU A 423 -15.05 31.37 -12.95
C LEU A 423 -15.30 32.47 -13.98
N ASP A 424 -16.30 32.29 -14.83
CA ASP A 424 -16.67 33.21 -15.91
C ASP A 424 -17.82 34.16 -15.54
N GLN A 425 -18.31 34.11 -14.28
CA GLN A 425 -19.38 34.93 -13.72
C GLN A 425 -20.71 34.84 -14.47
N ASN A 426 -20.96 33.75 -15.15
CA ASN A 426 -22.22 33.48 -15.85
C ASN A 426 -23.23 32.69 -14.99
N GLN A 427 -22.82 32.18 -13.81
CA GLN A 427 -23.58 31.39 -12.85
C GLN A 427 -24.12 30.07 -13.45
N ARG A 428 -23.49 29.57 -14.48
CA ARG A 428 -23.98 28.43 -15.27
C ARG A 428 -22.81 27.55 -15.74
N VAL A 429 -23.10 26.30 -15.90
CA VAL A 429 -22.21 25.33 -16.55
C VAL A 429 -22.49 25.30 -18.05
N VAL A 430 -21.46 25.26 -18.86
CA VAL A 430 -21.58 25.22 -20.32
C VAL A 430 -21.48 23.76 -20.79
N ILE A 431 -22.52 23.30 -21.47
CA ILE A 431 -22.67 21.93 -21.99
C ILE A 431 -22.63 21.99 -23.53
N VAL A 432 -21.61 21.36 -24.12
CA VAL A 432 -21.36 21.44 -25.57
C VAL A 432 -21.56 20.08 -26.23
N VAL A 433 -22.53 19.96 -27.12
CA VAL A 433 -22.73 18.76 -27.95
C VAL A 433 -21.96 18.92 -29.26
N THR A 434 -20.93 18.07 -29.46
CA THR A 434 -20.04 18.16 -30.63
C THR A 434 -19.55 16.79 -31.10
N VAL A 435 -19.49 16.61 -32.44
CA VAL A 435 -18.90 15.43 -33.06
C VAL A 435 -17.38 15.37 -32.96
N GLU A 436 -16.73 16.41 -32.46
CA GLU A 436 -15.28 16.34 -32.18
C GLU A 436 -15.00 15.28 -31.14
N VAL A 437 -15.92 15.07 -30.19
CA VAL A 437 -15.83 13.96 -29.22
C VAL A 437 -15.85 12.58 -29.90
N ASN A 438 -16.48 12.46 -31.08
CA ASN A 438 -16.59 11.20 -31.81
C ASN A 438 -15.31 10.79 -32.57
N LYS A 439 -14.36 11.72 -32.79
CA LYS A 439 -13.28 11.56 -33.78
C LYS A 439 -12.03 10.89 -33.25
N GLY A 440 -11.82 10.85 -31.96
CA GLY A 440 -10.64 10.23 -31.36
C GLY A 440 -10.57 8.70 -31.59
N PRO A 441 -9.40 8.08 -31.35
CA PRO A 441 -9.25 6.64 -31.54
C PRO A 441 -10.11 5.82 -30.55
N ASN A 442 -10.46 6.41 -29.42
CA ASN A 442 -11.28 5.82 -28.35
C ASN A 442 -12.24 6.87 -27.78
N PRO A 443 -13.27 7.31 -28.54
CA PRO A 443 -14.12 8.41 -28.16
C PRO A 443 -15.02 8.06 -26.96
N PRO A 444 -15.08 8.93 -25.90
CA PRO A 444 -15.99 8.78 -24.77
C PRO A 444 -17.45 9.12 -25.17
N LEU A 445 -18.41 9.01 -24.25
CA LEU A 445 -19.75 9.58 -24.38
C LEU A 445 -19.74 11.07 -24.00
N ALA A 446 -18.96 11.41 -22.97
CA ALA A 446 -18.75 12.76 -22.49
C ALA A 446 -17.36 12.89 -21.86
N PHE A 447 -16.92 14.09 -21.56
CA PHE A 447 -15.75 14.32 -20.71
C PHE A 447 -15.69 15.76 -20.20
N VAL A 448 -15.03 15.93 -19.05
CA VAL A 448 -14.57 17.22 -18.53
C VAL A 448 -13.07 17.35 -18.77
N SER A 449 -12.64 18.53 -19.17
CA SER A 449 -11.22 18.90 -19.12
C SER A 449 -10.99 19.87 -17.97
N GLN A 450 -10.21 19.45 -16.96
CA GLN A 450 -9.80 20.34 -15.88
C GLN A 450 -8.95 21.52 -16.39
N GLY A 451 -8.50 21.47 -17.65
CA GLY A 451 -7.85 22.61 -18.33
C GLY A 451 -8.74 23.81 -18.51
N ASN A 452 -10.07 23.63 -18.58
CA ASN A 452 -11.03 24.72 -18.78
C ASN A 452 -11.08 25.72 -17.61
N ILE A 453 -10.77 25.28 -16.41
CA ILE A 453 -10.71 26.14 -15.22
C ILE A 453 -9.35 26.78 -14.97
N LEU A 454 -8.40 26.63 -15.92
CA LEU A 454 -7.09 27.25 -15.88
C LEU A 454 -7.05 28.47 -16.81
N PRO A 455 -6.18 29.49 -16.53
CA PRO A 455 -5.97 30.60 -17.46
C PRO A 455 -5.45 30.12 -18.83
N GLN A 456 -5.92 30.70 -19.92
CA GLN A 456 -5.45 30.39 -21.29
C GLN A 456 -3.94 30.56 -21.44
N GLY A 457 -3.35 31.49 -20.72
CA GLY A 457 -1.89 31.69 -20.70
C GLY A 457 -1.11 30.50 -20.18
N THR A 458 -1.74 29.59 -19.44
CA THR A 458 -1.13 28.34 -18.91
C THR A 458 -1.68 27.09 -19.57
N CYS A 459 -2.91 27.14 -20.10
CA CYS A 459 -3.57 26.04 -20.79
C CYS A 459 -4.34 26.58 -22.01
N ALA A 460 -3.72 26.57 -23.18
CA ALA A 460 -4.25 27.23 -24.39
C ALA A 460 -5.62 26.68 -24.86
N SER A 461 -5.96 25.45 -24.46
CA SER A 461 -7.26 24.82 -24.74
C SER A 461 -8.38 25.31 -23.82
N SER A 462 -8.05 26.09 -22.78
CA SER A 462 -9.03 26.56 -21.80
C SER A 462 -10.10 27.45 -22.43
N ASN A 463 -11.33 27.27 -22.00
CA ASN A 463 -12.44 28.20 -22.24
C ASN A 463 -12.64 29.18 -21.06
N GLU A 464 -11.85 29.05 -19.99
CA GLU A 464 -11.92 29.89 -18.77
C GLU A 464 -13.33 29.90 -18.17
N GLY A 465 -13.88 28.72 -17.92
CA GLY A 465 -15.20 28.51 -17.34
C GLY A 465 -15.49 27.02 -17.07
N GLU A 466 -16.67 26.75 -16.56
CA GLU A 466 -17.15 25.41 -16.20
C GLU A 466 -17.78 24.74 -17.44
N PHE A 467 -16.99 23.89 -18.09
CA PHE A 467 -17.39 23.23 -19.35
C PHE A 467 -17.35 21.72 -19.22
N PHE A 468 -18.32 21.05 -19.87
CA PHE A 468 -18.17 19.67 -20.29
C PHE A 468 -18.72 19.41 -21.69
N TYR A 469 -18.21 18.35 -22.32
CA TYR A 469 -18.44 18.06 -23.74
C TYR A 469 -19.16 16.74 -23.87
N LEU A 470 -20.21 16.73 -24.67
CA LEU A 470 -21.01 15.56 -24.97
C LEU A 470 -20.81 15.13 -26.42
N ARG A 471 -20.80 13.83 -26.63
CA ARG A 471 -20.75 13.21 -27.95
C ARG A 471 -21.94 13.63 -28.82
N GLY A 472 -21.65 14.12 -30.01
CA GLY A 472 -22.69 14.46 -31.00
C GLY A 472 -23.32 13.21 -31.64
N PRO A 473 -24.62 13.23 -32.03
CA PRO A 473 -25.23 12.13 -32.75
C PRO A 473 -24.54 11.81 -34.08
N ASP A 474 -24.32 10.52 -34.33
CA ASP A 474 -23.78 9.96 -35.57
C ASP A 474 -24.54 8.66 -35.92
N PRO A 475 -25.78 8.78 -36.43
CA PRO A 475 -26.61 7.60 -36.68
C PRO A 475 -26.08 6.73 -37.83
N THR A 476 -25.17 7.25 -38.63
CA THR A 476 -24.53 6.51 -39.74
C THR A 476 -23.24 5.82 -39.35
N GLY A 477 -22.65 6.15 -38.15
CA GLY A 477 -21.41 5.60 -37.68
C GLY A 477 -20.19 6.02 -38.52
N GLN A 478 -20.18 7.24 -39.04
CA GLN A 478 -19.09 7.75 -39.90
C GLN A 478 -17.80 8.05 -39.12
N PHE A 479 -17.90 8.24 -37.81
CA PHE A 479 -16.77 8.50 -36.93
C PHE A 479 -16.34 7.21 -36.18
N ALA A 480 -15.14 7.22 -35.65
CA ALA A 480 -14.56 6.08 -34.92
C ALA A 480 -15.40 5.56 -33.73
N ALA A 481 -16.25 6.42 -33.18
CA ALA A 481 -17.19 6.06 -32.11
C ALA A 481 -18.26 5.04 -32.52
N GLY A 482 -18.53 4.87 -33.83
CA GLY A 482 -19.62 4.05 -34.32
C GLY A 482 -20.98 4.75 -34.16
N VAL A 483 -22.06 4.01 -34.43
CA VAL A 483 -23.43 4.54 -34.41
C VAL A 483 -23.79 5.09 -33.02
N TYR A 484 -24.32 6.31 -33.00
CA TYR A 484 -24.87 6.97 -31.84
C TYR A 484 -26.04 7.85 -32.26
N THR A 485 -27.25 7.49 -31.88
CA THR A 485 -28.47 8.16 -32.34
C THR A 485 -28.86 9.31 -31.42
N VAL A 486 -29.81 10.15 -31.85
CA VAL A 486 -30.39 11.18 -30.97
C VAL A 486 -31.07 10.55 -29.76
N ALA A 487 -31.75 9.41 -29.94
CA ALA A 487 -32.34 8.68 -28.82
C ALA A 487 -31.30 8.17 -27.80
N ASP A 488 -30.14 7.69 -28.29
CA ASP A 488 -29.04 7.30 -27.42
C ASP A 488 -28.53 8.48 -26.59
N LEU A 489 -28.32 9.64 -27.22
CA LEU A 489 -27.89 10.86 -26.52
C LEU A 489 -28.94 11.29 -25.47
N THR A 490 -30.23 11.31 -25.83
CA THR A 490 -31.31 11.71 -24.92
C THR A 490 -31.41 10.77 -23.71
N ASP A 491 -31.23 9.47 -23.93
CA ASP A 491 -31.21 8.48 -22.85
C ASP A 491 -30.01 8.64 -21.91
N ASP A 492 -28.84 8.95 -22.47
CA ASP A 492 -27.60 9.05 -21.71
C ASP A 492 -27.43 10.42 -21.03
N PHE A 493 -28.13 11.47 -21.48
CA PHE A 493 -27.96 12.84 -20.96
C PHE A 493 -28.02 12.98 -19.44
N PRO A 494 -29.05 12.53 -18.72
CA PRO A 494 -29.13 12.81 -17.30
C PRO A 494 -27.96 12.20 -16.51
N VAL A 495 -27.62 10.96 -16.80
CA VAL A 495 -26.54 10.26 -16.09
C VAL A 495 -25.17 10.84 -16.42
N LEU A 496 -24.96 11.28 -17.68
CA LEU A 496 -23.72 11.96 -18.07
C LEU A 496 -23.63 13.34 -17.42
N MET A 497 -24.74 14.08 -17.33
CA MET A 497 -24.74 15.40 -16.69
C MET A 497 -24.38 15.30 -15.20
N ILE A 498 -24.87 14.31 -14.47
CA ILE A 498 -24.49 14.07 -13.08
C ILE A 498 -22.97 13.80 -12.99
N HIS A 499 -22.49 12.84 -13.76
CA HIS A 499 -21.10 12.38 -13.70
C HIS A 499 -20.10 13.48 -14.06
N GLU A 500 -20.32 14.14 -15.20
CA GLU A 500 -19.38 15.17 -15.68
C GLU A 500 -19.45 16.45 -14.83
N PHE A 501 -20.62 16.79 -14.30
CA PHE A 501 -20.71 17.94 -13.41
C PHE A 501 -20.01 17.69 -12.08
N ALA A 502 -20.06 16.49 -11.53
CA ALA A 502 -19.27 16.12 -10.37
C ALA A 502 -17.76 16.35 -10.60
N HIS A 503 -17.22 16.03 -11.80
CA HIS A 503 -15.84 16.35 -12.15
C HIS A 503 -15.54 17.85 -12.20
N ASN A 504 -16.46 18.67 -12.66
CA ASN A 504 -16.32 20.13 -12.61
C ASN A 504 -16.19 20.62 -11.15
N ILE A 505 -17.07 20.14 -10.27
CA ILE A 505 -17.03 20.46 -8.84
C ILE A 505 -15.69 20.06 -8.23
N GLN A 506 -15.27 18.81 -8.43
CA GLN A 506 -14.02 18.26 -7.89
C GLN A 506 -12.80 19.09 -8.33
N GLY A 507 -12.71 19.42 -9.62
CA GLY A 507 -11.61 20.19 -10.17
C GLY A 507 -11.56 21.62 -9.63
N ALA A 508 -12.69 22.32 -9.66
CA ALA A 508 -12.78 23.71 -9.23
C ALA A 508 -12.50 23.87 -7.73
N ARG A 509 -13.08 23.02 -6.87
CA ARG A 509 -12.90 23.10 -5.43
C ARG A 509 -11.47 22.76 -5.02
N ARG A 510 -10.87 21.70 -5.58
CA ARG A 510 -9.48 21.36 -5.30
C ARG A 510 -8.51 22.46 -5.74
N LEU A 511 -8.74 23.05 -6.90
CA LEU A 511 -7.93 24.17 -7.37
C LEU A 511 -8.08 25.40 -6.46
N ALA A 512 -9.31 25.71 -6.05
CA ALA A 512 -9.59 26.80 -5.11
C ALA A 512 -8.94 26.58 -3.73
N ALA A 513 -8.90 25.33 -3.25
CA ALA A 513 -8.20 24.95 -2.03
C ALA A 513 -6.67 24.95 -2.16
N GLY A 514 -6.11 25.20 -3.34
CA GLY A 514 -4.67 25.12 -3.61
C GLY A 514 -4.13 23.68 -3.70
N GLY A 515 -5.00 22.71 -3.86
CA GLY A 515 -4.69 21.29 -3.87
C GLY A 515 -4.26 20.75 -5.23
N GLN A 516 -4.01 19.45 -5.28
CA GLN A 516 -3.74 18.71 -6.49
C GLN A 516 -5.04 18.10 -7.04
N PHE A 517 -5.14 17.95 -8.36
CA PHE A 517 -6.23 17.17 -8.96
C PHE A 517 -6.24 15.74 -8.42
N MET A 518 -7.42 15.17 -8.25
CA MET A 518 -7.60 13.83 -7.68
C MET A 518 -6.86 12.76 -8.49
N ALA A 519 -6.52 11.64 -7.87
CA ALA A 519 -6.20 10.41 -8.61
C ALA A 519 -7.44 9.98 -9.41
N SER A 520 -7.25 9.42 -10.61
CA SER A 520 -8.36 9.08 -11.51
C SER A 520 -9.39 8.17 -10.86
N TRP A 521 -8.95 7.10 -10.22
CA TRP A 521 -9.83 6.16 -9.54
C TRP A 521 -10.71 6.82 -8.45
N MET A 522 -10.17 7.82 -7.76
CA MET A 522 -10.94 8.56 -6.74
C MET A 522 -11.92 9.54 -7.38
N ALA A 523 -11.49 10.26 -8.43
CA ALA A 523 -12.35 11.18 -9.15
C ALA A 523 -13.54 10.44 -9.77
N GLU A 524 -13.27 9.30 -10.42
CA GLU A 524 -14.30 8.47 -11.04
C GLU A 524 -15.20 7.80 -9.99
N GLY A 525 -14.62 7.29 -8.89
CA GLY A 525 -15.40 6.71 -7.79
C GLY A 525 -16.36 7.70 -7.15
N LEU A 526 -15.94 8.95 -6.95
CA LEU A 526 -16.79 10.03 -6.41
C LEU A 526 -17.84 10.51 -7.44
N ALA A 527 -17.48 10.59 -8.73
CA ALA A 527 -18.47 10.92 -9.78
C ALA A 527 -19.52 9.80 -9.92
N THR A 528 -19.12 8.56 -9.69
CA THR A 528 -20.02 7.41 -9.63
C THR A 528 -20.92 7.46 -8.38
N ALA A 529 -20.38 7.90 -7.24
CA ALA A 529 -21.18 8.14 -6.03
C ALA A 529 -22.21 9.28 -6.25
N ALA A 530 -21.85 10.30 -7.04
CA ALA A 530 -22.81 11.33 -7.45
C ALA A 530 -23.98 10.75 -8.27
N GLN A 531 -23.68 9.85 -9.23
CA GLN A 531 -24.73 9.16 -9.99
C GLN A 531 -25.69 8.38 -9.10
N GLU A 532 -25.20 7.74 -8.06
CA GLU A 532 -26.02 7.02 -7.07
C GLU A 532 -26.88 7.97 -6.27
N LEU A 533 -26.26 8.89 -5.53
CA LEU A 533 -26.95 9.75 -4.56
C LEU A 533 -27.95 10.69 -5.24
N VAL A 534 -27.53 11.34 -6.33
CA VAL A 534 -28.41 12.23 -7.10
C VAL A 534 -29.51 11.43 -7.79
N GLY A 535 -29.18 10.28 -8.39
CA GLY A 535 -30.17 9.42 -9.03
C GLY A 535 -31.23 8.92 -8.06
N LEU A 536 -30.84 8.40 -6.89
CA LEU A 536 -31.78 7.97 -5.85
C LEU A 536 -32.64 9.15 -5.36
N GLY A 537 -32.02 10.31 -5.08
CA GLY A 537 -32.73 11.49 -4.62
C GLY A 537 -33.76 12.01 -5.63
N LEU A 538 -33.42 12.10 -6.91
CA LEU A 538 -34.32 12.55 -7.97
C LEU A 538 -35.48 11.56 -8.24
N LEU A 539 -35.25 10.27 -7.97
CA LEU A 539 -36.30 9.25 -8.04
C LEU A 539 -37.12 9.14 -6.77
N GLY A 540 -36.78 9.87 -5.71
CA GLY A 540 -37.44 9.77 -4.40
C GLY A 540 -37.21 8.42 -3.73
N LEU A 541 -36.10 7.73 -4.03
CA LEU A 541 -35.75 6.44 -3.47
C LEU A 541 -34.85 6.65 -2.23
N PRO A 542 -35.27 6.17 -1.05
CA PRO A 542 -34.42 6.27 0.14
C PRO A 542 -33.18 5.41 0.03
N GLU A 543 -32.09 5.81 0.68
CA GLU A 543 -30.88 5.00 0.82
C GLU A 543 -31.06 3.79 1.76
N GLU A 544 -30.09 2.88 1.81
CA GLU A 544 -30.02 1.72 2.70
C GLU A 544 -31.18 0.70 2.53
N GLN A 545 -31.64 0.51 1.29
CA GLN A 545 -32.77 -0.38 0.99
C GLN A 545 -32.39 -1.69 0.31
N ASN A 546 -31.10 -1.97 0.12
CA ASN A 546 -30.61 -3.18 -0.55
C ASN A 546 -31.36 -3.46 -1.87
N TYR A 547 -31.39 -2.48 -2.76
CA TYR A 547 -32.15 -2.51 -4.01
C TYR A 547 -31.70 -3.64 -4.95
N GLY A 548 -32.68 -4.39 -5.44
CA GLY A 548 -32.48 -5.42 -6.47
C GLY A 548 -32.59 -4.88 -7.91
N PRO A 549 -32.64 -5.77 -8.90
CA PRO A 549 -32.65 -5.43 -10.34
C PRO A 549 -33.83 -4.55 -10.79
N GLY A 550 -34.92 -4.53 -10.05
CA GLY A 550 -36.09 -3.72 -10.38
C GLY A 550 -35.87 -2.22 -10.36
N VAL A 551 -34.85 -1.73 -9.66
CA VAL A 551 -34.48 -0.32 -9.60
C VAL A 551 -33.35 0.01 -10.56
N THR A 552 -32.44 -0.92 -10.82
CA THR A 552 -31.23 -0.66 -11.60
C THR A 552 -31.45 -0.50 -13.09
N TYR A 553 -32.52 -1.09 -13.64
CA TYR A 553 -32.73 -1.14 -15.08
C TYR A 553 -34.16 -0.75 -15.49
N PRO A 554 -34.34 0.01 -16.56
CA PRO A 554 -35.67 0.46 -17.04
C PRO A 554 -36.65 -0.69 -17.30
N THR A 555 -36.17 -1.83 -17.76
CA THR A 555 -36.97 -3.05 -18.02
C THR A 555 -37.72 -3.54 -16.78
N PHE A 556 -37.21 -3.22 -15.59
CA PHE A 556 -37.76 -3.60 -14.29
C PHE A 556 -38.48 -2.45 -13.56
N GLY A 557 -38.77 -1.35 -14.27
CA GLY A 557 -39.51 -0.23 -13.74
C GLY A 557 -38.66 0.98 -13.33
N ALA A 558 -37.33 0.90 -13.46
CA ALA A 558 -36.47 2.06 -13.25
C ALA A 558 -36.74 3.15 -14.32
N ASP A 559 -36.58 4.41 -13.94
CA ASP A 559 -36.67 5.51 -14.87
C ASP A 559 -35.52 5.42 -15.90
N PRO A 560 -35.81 5.37 -17.20
CA PRO A 560 -34.78 5.23 -18.22
C PRO A 560 -33.79 6.40 -18.26
N ARG A 561 -34.13 7.55 -17.68
CA ARG A 561 -33.26 8.71 -17.60
C ARG A 561 -32.15 8.56 -16.54
N PHE A 562 -32.37 7.75 -15.48
CA PHE A 562 -31.42 7.51 -14.40
C PHE A 562 -30.99 6.04 -14.39
N PHE A 563 -30.03 5.74 -15.24
CA PHE A 563 -29.52 4.39 -15.43
C PHE A 563 -28.33 4.15 -14.50
N PHE A 564 -28.48 3.24 -13.54
CA PHE A 564 -27.44 2.91 -12.56
C PHE A 564 -26.40 1.94 -13.15
N SER A 565 -25.68 2.39 -14.18
CA SER A 565 -24.70 1.59 -14.93
C SER A 565 -23.46 1.21 -14.11
N TYR A 566 -23.13 2.00 -13.10
CA TYR A 566 -21.98 1.75 -12.23
C TYR A 566 -22.07 0.43 -11.43
N VAL A 567 -23.27 -0.05 -11.14
CA VAL A 567 -23.45 -1.39 -10.60
C VAL A 567 -22.96 -2.44 -11.60
N GLY A 568 -23.17 -2.21 -12.89
CA GLY A 568 -22.60 -3.04 -13.95
C GLY A 568 -21.07 -2.99 -14.01
N ASP A 569 -20.47 -1.83 -13.74
CA ASP A 569 -19.02 -1.66 -13.68
C ASP A 569 -18.42 -2.40 -12.47
N TRP A 570 -19.11 -2.39 -11.34
CA TRP A 570 -18.73 -3.21 -10.19
C TRP A 570 -18.88 -4.70 -10.47
N LEU A 571 -20.00 -5.13 -11.08
CA LEU A 571 -20.21 -6.51 -11.53
C LEU A 571 -19.15 -6.97 -12.54
N GLY A 572 -18.58 -6.05 -13.31
CA GLY A 572 -17.46 -6.32 -14.20
C GLY A 572 -16.22 -6.83 -13.48
N TYR A 573 -15.98 -6.43 -12.23
CA TYR A 573 -14.94 -7.00 -11.39
C TYR A 573 -15.17 -8.51 -11.14
N PHE A 574 -16.42 -8.94 -11.07
CA PHE A 574 -16.84 -10.32 -10.80
C PHE A 574 -16.99 -11.20 -12.04
N GLY A 575 -16.59 -10.73 -13.21
CA GLY A 575 -16.68 -11.53 -14.43
C GLY A 575 -17.89 -11.26 -15.32
N PHE A 576 -18.66 -10.25 -15.00
CA PHE A 576 -19.66 -9.74 -15.93
C PHE A 576 -18.98 -8.87 -16.98
N ASP A 577 -18.74 -9.39 -18.16
CA ASP A 577 -18.07 -8.65 -19.22
C ASP A 577 -18.63 -8.93 -20.60
N PHE A 578 -18.74 -7.83 -21.39
CA PHE A 578 -19.00 -7.91 -22.83
C PHE A 578 -17.70 -8.03 -23.65
N GLU A 579 -16.55 -7.70 -23.06
CA GLU A 579 -15.27 -7.61 -23.79
C GLU A 579 -14.22 -8.66 -23.34
N GLY A 580 -14.52 -9.48 -22.33
CA GLY A 580 -13.62 -10.51 -21.81
C GLY A 580 -12.49 -9.99 -20.90
N GLY A 581 -12.06 -10.81 -19.97
CA GLY A 581 -11.02 -10.47 -18.99
C GLY A 581 -11.55 -9.83 -17.70
N HIS A 582 -11.63 -10.59 -16.63
CA HIS A 582 -12.26 -10.20 -15.38
C HIS A 582 -11.45 -10.68 -14.17
N ALA A 583 -11.73 -10.10 -13.01
CA ALA A 583 -11.07 -10.43 -11.76
C ALA A 583 -11.54 -11.75 -11.13
N GLN A 584 -12.51 -12.43 -11.71
CA GLN A 584 -13.17 -13.59 -11.14
C GLN A 584 -12.21 -14.64 -10.60
N ASP A 585 -11.23 -15.05 -11.40
CA ASP A 585 -10.32 -16.15 -11.07
C ASP A 585 -8.99 -15.69 -10.41
N ALA A 586 -8.64 -14.43 -10.57
CA ALA A 586 -7.39 -13.87 -10.06
C ALA A 586 -7.53 -12.38 -9.68
N PRO A 587 -8.40 -12.07 -8.70
CA PRO A 587 -8.67 -10.68 -8.28
C PRO A 587 -7.40 -9.97 -7.78
N GLU A 588 -6.45 -10.70 -7.25
CA GLU A 588 -5.16 -10.17 -6.79
C GLU A 588 -4.27 -9.60 -7.90
N LEU A 589 -4.54 -9.91 -9.16
CA LEU A 589 -3.83 -9.37 -10.32
C LEU A 589 -4.54 -8.16 -10.95
N CYS A 590 -5.73 -7.81 -10.48
CA CYS A 590 -6.61 -6.81 -11.05
C CYS A 590 -6.59 -5.52 -10.22
N THR A 591 -5.72 -4.58 -10.57
CA THR A 591 -5.68 -3.27 -9.90
C THR A 591 -6.82 -2.36 -10.35
N TRP A 592 -7.29 -1.54 -9.43
CA TRP A 592 -8.28 -0.49 -9.65
C TRP A 592 -7.77 0.91 -9.25
N VAL A 593 -6.52 1.01 -8.76
CA VAL A 593 -5.94 2.27 -8.28
C VAL A 593 -5.20 3.08 -9.34
N GLY A 594 -5.25 2.68 -10.59
CA GLY A 594 -4.60 3.42 -11.67
C GLY A 594 -4.90 2.87 -13.05
N SER A 595 -4.53 3.63 -14.10
CA SER A 595 -4.68 3.20 -15.49
C SER A 595 -3.89 1.92 -15.77
N THR A 596 -4.56 0.96 -16.35
CA THR A 596 -4.08 -0.43 -16.43
C THR A 596 -3.61 -0.86 -17.81
N ASN A 597 -3.17 0.03 -18.68
CA ASN A 597 -2.48 -0.35 -19.93
C ASN A 597 -1.30 -1.33 -19.70
N ALA A 598 -0.96 -1.59 -18.44
CA ALA A 598 0.07 -2.49 -17.98
C ALA A 598 -0.44 -3.70 -17.17
N ASN A 599 -1.75 -4.01 -17.14
CA ASN A 599 -2.23 -5.21 -16.47
C ASN A 599 -1.98 -6.46 -17.33
N PRO A 600 -0.92 -7.26 -17.08
CA PRO A 600 -0.87 -8.60 -17.63
C PRO A 600 -1.85 -9.49 -16.88
N GLY A 601 -2.46 -10.42 -17.56
CA GLY A 601 -3.36 -11.39 -16.96
C GLY A 601 -4.84 -11.14 -17.24
N PRO A 602 -5.76 -11.62 -16.40
CA PRO A 602 -7.18 -11.64 -16.70
C PRO A 602 -7.85 -10.28 -16.85
N CYS A 603 -7.18 -9.19 -16.41
CA CYS A 603 -7.73 -7.83 -16.42
C CYS A 603 -7.08 -6.90 -17.46
N THR A 604 -6.73 -7.42 -18.63
CA THR A 604 -5.92 -6.73 -19.64
C THR A 604 -6.54 -5.52 -20.31
N SER A 605 -7.85 -5.31 -20.23
CA SER A 605 -8.56 -4.21 -20.93
C SER A 605 -9.36 -3.29 -19.98
N GLN A 606 -9.09 -3.28 -18.66
CA GLN A 606 -10.14 -2.92 -17.72
C GLN A 606 -9.92 -1.61 -16.97
N ASN A 607 -9.92 -0.50 -17.71
CA ASN A 607 -10.02 0.82 -17.09
C ASN A 607 -11.34 1.06 -16.34
N ARG A 608 -12.39 0.28 -16.63
CA ARG A 608 -13.69 0.38 -15.96
C ARG A 608 -13.64 0.03 -14.46
N LEU A 609 -12.63 -0.73 -14.01
CA LEU A 609 -12.42 -1.00 -12.58
C LEU A 609 -12.19 0.29 -11.78
N LEU A 610 -11.77 1.38 -12.43
CA LEU A 610 -11.62 2.70 -11.82
C LEU A 610 -12.93 3.35 -11.37
N TYR A 611 -14.09 2.84 -11.79
CA TYR A 611 -15.41 3.38 -11.50
C TYR A 611 -16.13 2.61 -10.39
N GLY A 612 -16.57 1.41 -10.70
CA GLY A 612 -17.41 0.62 -9.81
C GLY A 612 -16.70 0.16 -8.54
N VAL A 613 -15.41 -0.19 -8.64
CA VAL A 613 -14.63 -0.67 -7.47
C VAL A 613 -14.34 0.47 -6.49
N PRO A 614 -13.76 1.61 -6.89
CA PRO A 614 -13.55 2.75 -5.97
C PRO A 614 -14.85 3.33 -5.42
N TRP A 615 -15.92 3.40 -6.23
CA TRP A 615 -17.22 3.78 -5.77
C TRP A 615 -17.68 2.89 -4.59
N SER A 616 -17.59 1.58 -4.74
CA SER A 616 -18.01 0.66 -3.69
C SER A 616 -17.19 0.80 -2.41
N LEU A 617 -15.87 1.04 -2.52
CA LEU A 617 -15.00 1.33 -1.37
C LEU A 617 -15.40 2.63 -0.66
N ILE A 618 -15.52 3.72 -1.43
CA ILE A 618 -15.82 5.05 -0.88
C ILE A 618 -17.21 5.05 -0.24
N LYS A 619 -18.21 4.53 -0.94
CA LYS A 619 -19.59 4.49 -0.45
C LYS A 619 -19.72 3.59 0.79
N HIS A 620 -19.13 2.38 0.78
CA HIS A 620 -19.13 1.50 1.94
C HIS A 620 -18.47 2.15 3.17
N ALA A 621 -17.33 2.84 2.98
CA ALA A 621 -16.65 3.53 4.06
C ALA A 621 -17.49 4.70 4.62
N ILE A 622 -18.17 5.46 3.75
CA ILE A 622 -19.05 6.57 4.16
C ILE A 622 -20.25 6.02 4.91
N ASP A 623 -20.96 5.04 4.39
CA ASP A 623 -22.15 4.45 5.02
C ASP A 623 -21.83 3.86 6.40
N ARG A 624 -20.70 3.18 6.51
CA ARG A 624 -20.26 2.53 7.74
C ARG A 624 -19.85 3.51 8.84
N HIS A 625 -19.14 4.59 8.49
CA HIS A 625 -18.49 5.46 9.48
C HIS A 625 -19.14 6.83 9.65
N PHE A 626 -19.96 7.24 8.72
CA PHE A 626 -20.61 8.56 8.72
C PHE A 626 -22.12 8.44 8.47
N PRO A 627 -22.85 7.71 9.33
CA PRO A 627 -24.27 7.49 9.13
C PRO A 627 -25.05 8.83 9.18
N GLY A 628 -26.07 8.91 8.34
CA GLY A 628 -26.95 10.07 8.20
C GLY A 628 -26.51 11.04 7.10
N ALA A 629 -27.49 11.51 6.34
CA ALA A 629 -27.28 12.30 5.12
C ALA A 629 -26.38 13.54 5.30
N ASP A 630 -26.52 14.27 6.40
CA ASP A 630 -25.71 15.48 6.65
C ASP A 630 -24.23 15.15 6.89
N ASN A 631 -23.94 14.06 7.62
CA ASN A 631 -22.58 13.60 7.83
C ASN A 631 -21.95 13.15 6.52
N GLN A 632 -22.69 12.40 5.70
CA GLN A 632 -22.23 11.93 4.38
C GLN A 632 -21.92 13.11 3.45
N LYS A 633 -22.80 14.12 3.37
CA LYS A 633 -22.54 15.35 2.60
C LYS A 633 -21.29 16.07 3.09
N GLN A 634 -21.10 16.19 4.40
CA GLN A 634 -19.91 16.83 4.95
C GLN A 634 -18.62 16.12 4.53
N ILE A 635 -18.61 14.80 4.51
CA ILE A 635 -17.46 14.01 4.07
C ILE A 635 -17.23 14.14 2.56
N LEU A 636 -18.27 14.12 1.74
CA LEU A 636 -18.17 14.31 0.30
C LEU A 636 -17.63 15.71 -0.05
N HIS A 637 -18.07 16.75 0.67
CA HIS A 637 -17.47 18.09 0.58
C HIS A 637 -15.98 18.08 0.95
N ALA A 638 -15.61 17.37 2.03
CA ALA A 638 -14.22 17.29 2.47
C ALA A 638 -13.32 16.62 1.41
N PHE A 639 -13.81 15.61 0.67
CA PHE A 639 -13.08 15.06 -0.47
C PHE A 639 -12.84 16.09 -1.57
N SER A 640 -13.85 16.88 -1.89
CA SER A 640 -13.76 17.94 -2.91
C SER A 640 -12.80 19.05 -2.50
N ASP A 641 -12.74 19.41 -1.20
CA ASP A 641 -11.91 20.49 -0.65
C ASP A 641 -10.50 20.07 -0.23
N TYR A 642 -10.19 18.79 -0.26
CA TYR A 642 -8.91 18.30 0.23
C TYR A 642 -7.74 18.81 -0.61
N ALA A 643 -6.85 19.58 0.01
CA ALA A 643 -5.70 20.21 -0.65
C ALA A 643 -4.43 19.36 -0.66
N GLY A 644 -4.40 18.24 0.06
CA GLY A 644 -3.21 17.39 0.21
C GLY A 644 -2.94 16.45 -0.98
N ALA A 645 -2.08 15.46 -0.75
CA ALA A 645 -1.72 14.46 -1.75
C ALA A 645 -2.95 13.63 -2.17
N PRO A 646 -3.12 13.35 -3.48
CA PRO A 646 -4.24 12.53 -3.96
C PRO A 646 -4.05 11.04 -3.60
N GLY A 647 -5.05 10.21 -3.92
CA GLY A 647 -5.00 8.77 -3.74
C GLY A 647 -5.30 8.33 -2.31
N PHE A 648 -4.63 7.29 -1.83
CA PHE A 648 -4.87 6.75 -0.49
C PHE A 648 -4.60 7.74 0.63
N ALA A 649 -3.66 8.66 0.44
CA ALA A 649 -3.42 9.74 1.41
C ALA A 649 -4.66 10.64 1.59
N ALA A 650 -5.43 10.89 0.53
CA ALA A 650 -6.68 11.63 0.63
C ALA A 650 -7.78 10.83 1.35
N LEU A 651 -7.89 9.51 1.10
CA LEU A 651 -8.81 8.65 1.85
C LEU A 651 -8.52 8.71 3.35
N GLU A 652 -7.25 8.51 3.74
CA GLU A 652 -6.85 8.53 5.15
C GLU A 652 -7.14 9.87 5.82
N ALA A 653 -6.78 10.95 5.14
CA ALA A 653 -6.95 12.31 5.70
C ALA A 653 -8.42 12.70 5.85
N VAL A 654 -9.27 12.36 4.89
CA VAL A 654 -10.69 12.74 4.90
C VAL A 654 -11.51 11.82 5.81
N LEU A 655 -11.27 10.50 5.75
CA LEU A 655 -12.04 9.53 6.54
C LEU A 655 -11.46 9.33 7.96
N GLY A 656 -10.24 9.85 8.25
CA GLY A 656 -9.61 9.74 9.56
C GLY A 656 -9.23 8.30 9.95
N ARG A 657 -9.01 7.42 8.98
CA ARG A 657 -8.70 6.00 9.16
C ARG A 657 -7.60 5.56 8.21
N SER A 658 -6.77 4.60 8.63
CA SER A 658 -5.74 4.06 7.74
C SER A 658 -6.37 3.36 6.54
N VAL A 659 -5.72 3.45 5.37
CA VAL A 659 -6.15 2.73 4.17
C VAL A 659 -6.18 1.22 4.40
N ALA A 660 -5.28 0.70 5.23
CA ALA A 660 -5.26 -0.71 5.60
C ALA A 660 -6.57 -1.14 6.30
N THR A 661 -7.07 -0.30 7.22
CA THR A 661 -8.36 -0.53 7.89
C THR A 661 -9.53 -0.41 6.90
N LEU A 662 -9.58 0.68 6.13
CA LEU A 662 -10.67 0.91 5.17
C LEU A 662 -10.78 -0.21 4.13
N MET A 663 -9.66 -0.63 3.57
CA MET A 663 -9.63 -1.73 2.60
C MET A 663 -9.97 -3.08 3.24
N ALA A 664 -9.54 -3.33 4.47
CA ALA A 664 -9.87 -4.58 5.16
C ALA A 664 -11.35 -4.66 5.54
N GLU A 665 -11.99 -3.54 5.84
CA GLU A 665 -13.43 -3.47 6.09
C GLU A 665 -14.25 -3.65 4.81
N TRP A 666 -13.78 -3.10 3.69
CA TRP A 666 -14.45 -3.13 2.41
C TRP A 666 -14.18 -4.41 1.58
N ALA A 667 -12.93 -4.89 1.50
CA ALA A 667 -12.61 -6.01 0.62
C ALA A 667 -13.46 -7.28 0.89
N PRO A 668 -13.85 -7.60 2.15
CA PRO A 668 -14.80 -8.68 2.41
C PRO A 668 -16.12 -8.53 1.66
N VAL A 669 -16.62 -7.29 1.46
CA VAL A 669 -17.88 -7.01 0.76
C VAL A 669 -17.87 -7.60 -0.65
N LEU A 670 -16.71 -7.58 -1.33
CA LEU A 670 -16.56 -8.12 -2.68
C LEU A 670 -16.90 -9.61 -2.78
N TYR A 671 -16.86 -10.35 -1.68
CA TYR A 671 -17.15 -11.78 -1.66
C TYR A 671 -18.30 -12.17 -0.72
N ILE A 672 -18.43 -11.48 0.41
CA ILE A 672 -19.37 -11.84 1.50
C ILE A 672 -20.77 -11.29 1.21
N ASP A 673 -20.88 -10.12 0.55
CA ASP A 673 -22.13 -9.39 0.31
C ASP A 673 -23.25 -10.30 -0.17
N ASP A 674 -24.40 -10.27 0.55
CA ASP A 674 -25.58 -11.11 0.30
C ASP A 674 -25.33 -12.64 0.21
N ARG A 675 -24.08 -13.10 0.41
CA ARG A 675 -23.72 -14.53 0.44
C ARG A 675 -23.87 -15.13 1.82
N TYR A 676 -23.49 -14.36 2.85
CA TYR A 676 -23.51 -14.79 4.24
C TYR A 676 -24.27 -13.80 5.10
N ASN A 677 -24.76 -14.27 6.24
CA ASN A 677 -25.42 -13.39 7.22
C ASN A 677 -24.36 -12.59 8.02
N ALA A 678 -23.74 -11.62 7.34
CA ALA A 678 -22.70 -10.76 7.89
C ALA A 678 -22.99 -9.28 7.50
N PRO A 679 -23.94 -8.60 8.15
CA PRO A 679 -24.42 -7.27 7.75
C PRO A 679 -23.34 -6.21 7.67
N ALA A 680 -22.26 -6.35 8.46
CA ALA A 680 -21.12 -5.43 8.43
C ALA A 680 -20.35 -5.42 7.10
N PHE A 681 -20.58 -6.40 6.23
CA PHE A 681 -19.89 -6.60 4.95
C PHE A 681 -20.90 -6.66 3.79
N GLN A 682 -21.90 -5.81 3.83
CA GLN A 682 -22.88 -5.63 2.77
C GLN A 682 -22.85 -4.21 2.22
N MET A 683 -23.21 -4.06 0.95
CA MET A 683 -23.51 -2.75 0.36
C MET A 683 -24.89 -2.32 0.85
N ALA A 684 -24.98 -1.14 1.46
CA ALA A 684 -26.22 -0.68 2.07
C ALA A 684 -27.36 -0.49 1.05
N ASN A 685 -27.04 0.02 -0.13
CA ASN A 685 -28.04 0.38 -1.14
C ASN A 685 -28.38 -0.75 -2.13
N TRP A 686 -27.49 -1.74 -2.35
CA TRP A 686 -27.59 -2.61 -3.52
C TRP A 686 -27.47 -4.10 -3.19
N ASN A 687 -28.47 -4.88 -3.58
CA ASN A 687 -28.37 -6.35 -3.64
C ASN A 687 -27.64 -6.76 -4.92
N VAL A 688 -26.31 -6.76 -4.85
CA VAL A 688 -25.46 -6.98 -6.01
C VAL A 688 -25.63 -8.37 -6.59
N ARG A 689 -25.85 -9.37 -5.75
CA ARG A 689 -26.07 -10.76 -6.21
C ARG A 689 -27.38 -10.92 -6.95
N ALA A 690 -28.47 -10.32 -6.46
CA ALA A 690 -29.74 -10.36 -7.17
C ALA A 690 -29.64 -9.65 -8.54
N ILE A 691 -28.88 -8.54 -8.59
CA ILE A 691 -28.63 -7.83 -9.84
C ILE A 691 -27.76 -8.67 -10.79
N ALA A 692 -26.67 -9.26 -10.28
CA ALA A 692 -25.80 -10.14 -11.05
C ALA A 692 -26.54 -11.34 -11.64
N ALA A 693 -27.43 -11.96 -10.88
CA ALA A 693 -28.22 -13.11 -11.33
C ALA A 693 -29.10 -12.83 -12.56
N VAL A 694 -29.53 -11.57 -12.75
CA VAL A 694 -30.33 -11.15 -13.91
C VAL A 694 -29.45 -10.84 -15.14
N TRP A 695 -28.28 -10.24 -14.91
CA TRP A 695 -27.43 -9.73 -15.98
C TRP A 695 -26.34 -10.68 -16.42
N ALA A 696 -25.80 -11.43 -15.47
CA ALA A 696 -24.64 -12.26 -15.67
C ALA A 696 -25.03 -13.68 -16.09
N THR A 697 -24.08 -14.35 -16.71
CA THR A 697 -24.07 -15.82 -16.72
C THR A 697 -23.93 -16.33 -15.28
N PRO A 698 -24.38 -17.56 -14.96
CA PRO A 698 -24.49 -18.08 -13.59
C PRO A 698 -23.22 -18.05 -12.72
N ASN A 699 -22.09 -17.61 -13.26
CA ASN A 699 -20.77 -17.67 -12.61
C ASN A 699 -20.09 -16.29 -12.42
N ALA A 700 -20.82 -15.19 -12.45
CA ALA A 700 -20.24 -13.86 -12.19
C ALA A 700 -20.00 -13.64 -10.71
N GLU A 701 -19.10 -14.40 -10.13
CA GLU A 701 -18.70 -14.30 -8.72
C GLU A 701 -17.19 -14.49 -8.59
N LEU A 702 -16.58 -13.84 -7.60
CA LEU A 702 -15.21 -14.14 -7.24
C LEU A 702 -15.05 -15.61 -6.87
N GLN A 703 -13.99 -16.23 -7.38
CA GLN A 703 -13.60 -17.60 -7.09
C GLN A 703 -12.44 -17.59 -6.08
N PRO A 704 -12.73 -17.63 -4.77
CA PRO A 704 -11.68 -17.69 -3.75
C PRO A 704 -10.95 -19.03 -3.85
N ARG A 705 -9.73 -19.07 -3.35
CA ARG A 705 -9.00 -20.33 -3.16
C ARG A 705 -9.61 -21.10 -2.00
N ILE A 706 -10.38 -22.15 -2.30
CA ILE A 706 -11.05 -22.96 -1.28
C ILE A 706 -10.04 -23.94 -0.67
N ARG A 707 -9.93 -23.95 0.64
CA ARG A 707 -9.03 -24.81 1.43
C ARG A 707 -9.77 -25.44 2.60
N GLY A 708 -9.42 -26.68 2.94
CA GLY A 708 -9.79 -27.29 4.23
C GLY A 708 -8.85 -26.83 5.35
N PHE A 709 -9.22 -27.14 6.60
CA PHE A 709 -8.32 -26.94 7.76
C PHE A 709 -7.20 -28.00 7.73
N GLY A 710 -6.25 -27.81 6.84
CA GLY A 710 -5.15 -28.75 6.59
C GLY A 710 -3.93 -28.04 6.01
N ASP A 711 -2.89 -28.84 5.74
CA ASP A 711 -1.67 -28.29 5.15
C ASP A 711 -1.89 -27.87 3.70
N PHE A 712 -1.52 -26.64 3.39
CA PHE A 712 -1.44 -26.14 2.03
C PHE A 712 -0.36 -25.06 1.90
N LEU A 713 0.06 -24.82 0.66
CA LEU A 713 1.04 -23.79 0.33
C LEU A 713 0.67 -23.13 -0.99
N ASP A 714 0.38 -21.86 -0.94
CA ASP A 714 0.16 -21.02 -2.10
C ASP A 714 1.20 -19.91 -2.19
N GLN A 715 1.62 -19.61 -3.42
CA GLN A 715 2.39 -18.40 -3.74
C GLN A 715 1.54 -17.54 -4.64
N VAL A 716 1.30 -16.31 -4.21
CA VAL A 716 0.47 -15.35 -4.95
C VAL A 716 1.24 -14.07 -5.17
N SER A 717 0.93 -13.38 -6.27
CA SER A 717 1.44 -12.05 -6.55
C SER A 717 0.28 -11.08 -6.52
N ILE A 718 0.39 -10.01 -5.73
CA ILE A 718 -0.71 -9.06 -5.45
C ILE A 718 -0.33 -7.70 -6.02
N ARG A 719 -1.20 -7.12 -6.86
CA ARG A 719 -1.05 -5.75 -7.37
C ARG A 719 -1.50 -4.71 -6.36
N GLY A 720 -1.02 -3.47 -6.57
CA GLY A 720 -1.49 -2.34 -5.77
C GLY A 720 -3.01 -2.24 -5.78
N GLY A 721 -3.62 -2.08 -4.60
CA GLY A 721 -5.07 -2.00 -4.40
C GLY A 721 -5.83 -3.33 -4.50
N SER A 722 -5.19 -4.45 -4.82
CA SER A 722 -5.86 -5.74 -5.08
C SER A 722 -5.81 -6.69 -3.89
N THR A 723 -6.64 -7.73 -3.91
CA THR A 723 -6.80 -8.72 -2.82
C THR A 723 -6.83 -10.14 -3.37
N ALA A 724 -6.06 -11.03 -2.77
CA ALA A 724 -6.18 -12.47 -2.94
C ALA A 724 -7.16 -13.03 -1.91
N PHE A 725 -8.18 -13.76 -2.36
CA PHE A 725 -9.23 -14.30 -1.49
C PHE A 725 -9.04 -15.80 -1.24
N TYR A 726 -9.27 -16.19 0.02
CA TYR A 726 -9.31 -17.57 0.47
C TYR A 726 -10.61 -17.83 1.21
N GLU A 727 -11.14 -19.03 1.05
CA GLU A 727 -12.17 -19.59 1.91
C GLU A 727 -11.61 -20.82 2.59
N VAL A 728 -11.47 -20.77 3.91
CA VAL A 728 -10.98 -21.89 4.71
C VAL A 728 -12.12 -22.43 5.54
N SER A 729 -12.44 -23.73 5.39
CA SER A 729 -13.63 -24.31 5.98
C SER A 729 -13.47 -25.79 6.25
N GLY A 730 -14.32 -26.31 7.14
CA GLY A 730 -14.41 -27.73 7.45
C GLY A 730 -15.34 -28.05 8.61
N VAL A 731 -15.60 -29.32 8.84
CA VAL A 731 -16.31 -29.85 10.00
C VAL A 731 -15.28 -30.44 10.96
N GLY A 732 -15.37 -30.08 12.24
CA GLY A 732 -14.39 -30.57 13.23
C GLY A 732 -13.00 -29.95 12.97
N ARG A 733 -12.85 -28.66 13.18
CA ARG A 733 -11.60 -27.92 12.95
C ARG A 733 -10.52 -28.40 13.95
N PRO A 734 -9.35 -28.90 13.47
CA PRO A 734 -8.16 -29.06 14.30
C PRO A 734 -7.60 -27.69 14.71
N ALA A 735 -6.66 -27.66 15.66
CA ALA A 735 -5.84 -26.48 15.87
C ALA A 735 -5.03 -26.22 14.59
N PHE A 736 -5.14 -25.00 14.07
CA PHE A 736 -4.69 -24.66 12.72
C PHE A 736 -4.03 -23.29 12.73
N ALA A 737 -2.99 -23.12 11.94
CA ALA A 737 -2.37 -21.83 11.69
C ALA A 737 -2.37 -21.47 10.22
N LEU A 738 -2.63 -20.19 9.95
CA LEU A 738 -2.39 -19.58 8.64
C LEU A 738 -1.14 -18.70 8.73
N ARG A 739 -0.13 -19.02 7.92
CA ARG A 739 1.11 -18.25 7.84
C ARG A 739 1.10 -17.41 6.57
N ILE A 740 1.31 -16.11 6.74
CA ILE A 740 1.39 -15.16 5.62
C ILE A 740 2.77 -14.50 5.68
N ARG A 741 3.58 -14.67 4.63
CA ARG A 741 5.00 -14.25 4.59
C ARG A 741 5.39 -13.76 3.19
N ASP A 742 6.55 -13.15 3.08
CA ASP A 742 7.16 -12.94 1.78
C ASP A 742 7.55 -14.28 1.12
N PRO A 743 7.86 -14.32 -0.18
CA PRO A 743 8.18 -15.56 -0.89
C PRO A 743 9.37 -16.34 -0.31
N VAL A 744 10.33 -15.66 0.31
CA VAL A 744 11.52 -16.26 0.93
C VAL A 744 11.35 -16.53 2.44
N GLY A 745 10.16 -16.26 3.00
CA GLY A 745 9.81 -16.56 4.38
C GLY A 745 10.11 -15.43 5.37
N GLY A 746 10.48 -14.24 4.91
CA GLY A 746 10.67 -13.03 5.70
C GLY A 746 9.37 -12.37 6.17
N ALA A 747 9.50 -11.12 6.67
CA ALA A 747 8.36 -10.28 7.02
C ALA A 747 7.54 -9.89 5.78
N LEU A 748 6.25 -9.68 5.96
CA LEU A 748 5.42 -9.05 4.94
C LEU A 748 5.93 -7.63 4.65
N PRO A 749 5.94 -7.20 3.37
CA PRO A 749 6.15 -5.80 3.06
C PRO A 749 5.08 -4.92 3.74
N PRO A 750 5.41 -3.69 4.15
CA PRO A 750 4.43 -2.77 4.76
C PRO A 750 3.22 -2.47 3.87
N SER A 751 3.36 -2.70 2.57
CA SER A 751 2.28 -2.53 1.58
C SER A 751 1.31 -3.70 1.53
N VAL A 752 1.50 -4.76 2.33
CA VAL A 752 0.62 -5.93 2.36
C VAL A 752 0.04 -6.11 3.75
N THR A 753 -1.28 -6.28 3.80
CA THR A 753 -2.03 -6.61 5.02
C THR A 753 -2.90 -7.84 4.78
N ALA A 754 -3.40 -8.42 5.85
CA ALA A 754 -4.37 -9.51 5.75
C ALA A 754 -5.51 -9.31 6.74
N TRP A 755 -6.65 -9.88 6.42
CA TRP A 755 -7.84 -9.89 7.26
C TRP A 755 -8.52 -11.26 7.23
N VAL A 756 -9.26 -11.56 8.27
CA VAL A 756 -10.02 -12.80 8.43
C VAL A 756 -11.42 -12.44 8.91
N VAL A 757 -12.44 -12.99 8.28
CA VAL A 757 -13.83 -12.88 8.70
C VAL A 757 -14.40 -14.27 8.93
N ARG A 758 -15.03 -14.52 10.08
CA ARG A 758 -15.80 -15.74 10.29
C ARG A 758 -17.19 -15.58 9.71
N VAL A 759 -17.61 -16.48 8.83
CA VAL A 759 -18.90 -16.43 8.12
C VAL A 759 -19.86 -17.56 8.50
N GLU A 760 -19.34 -18.64 9.10
CA GLU A 760 -20.12 -19.76 9.70
C GLU A 760 -19.44 -20.28 10.98
#